data_7401b0d336588aadbda0ac0626199ad7
#
_entry.id   7401b0d336588aadbda0ac0626199ad7
#
_cell.length_a   1.000
_cell.length_b   1.000
_cell.length_c   1.000
_cell.angle_alpha   90.00
_cell.angle_beta   90.00
_cell.angle_gamma   90.00
#
_symmetry.space_group_name_H-M   'P 1'
#
loop_
_entity.id
_entity.type
_entity.pdbx_description
1 polymer ?
#
loop_
_entity_poly.entity_id
_entity_poly.type
_entity_poly.pdbx_seq_one_letter_code
_entity_poly.pdbx_strand_id
1 'polypeptide(L)'
;MSRSARTVVLALMLSLSAVAAPAYAAPPPTAPHRDPGNGPERNDVAAADPPLGATRAAAGENVAGDRSGYPRKTKLRSFPEDTADKSIKLGLAPYHALAPKLNALQARSDRISVEIAGQSGLGRDLYLVTVTAPESPFETRRQDAWRSLIENDPARAARDPFLRHGYKAPVWINNNIHGNEWEGTDGALRVIEKLVTSNDPRTAELLKRNRFYFNVTANPDGRVAGTRQTSQGFDPNRDFVTASQPEVRAMRAIAIGKQPLMMLDEHGYVQNTLIEPTTPPHGQNYDFDLYIKHGYANGLGMERAVKALGRPETAKPEIPFRDYEPGSWDGWAPIYTAQYAMYHGAVSFTVEIPMRVNNADYETQPVAELRRRAVINTEVVEATIGSTLDYVDRNRGELIANQIEMFRRGSAGEAQREIPDGFVPGFGPEDRYRTEFPRAYVIPAGADQRSAVAASRLVDHLVANDVRVRQADRPFSLAGRRYPAGSYLVDMHQPKRGLANVMLERGSDISAKVPVMYDISGWSHRLLWGASVDIVRKGRLDVRTHDVVAASPTGGIDAAPGRDLALKLVDGKDVSAVNDLLNRGLALGRVDDGTIVVPASARQAAAEVAGRYGVRFTDAAGTATPLTRKTIAGAVGPDELKALRDMGFDVRPVSAAVLNAGFDWSRIDLLFVSSGLRYTDLTPAAKDALRAFLARGGVVTRGATGARFNTDAGLLEARPVAGWEDGNGVVSVTGGSGPVGGGALPDSFVYGPFWFTDLGSSVQVEQRYASGNPLVAGHWRTRDDGTGGPLEAAGQAAVVSGTSGLGGRAVLFGTEPLFRDHPKGLYSQVARAVYWAASK
;
A
#
# COMPACT_ATOMS: atom_id res chain seq x y z
N MET A 1 -20.45 -71.40 3.22
CA MET A 1 -21.83 -71.67 2.77
C MET A 1 -22.44 -70.35 2.53
N SER A 2 -22.38 -69.77 1.31
CA SER A 2 -23.29 -70.02 0.21
C SER A 2 -24.53 -69.14 0.21
N ARG A 3 -24.51 -68.26 -0.82
CA ARG A 3 -25.60 -67.86 -1.70
C ARG A 3 -26.40 -66.61 -1.23
N SER A 4 -26.81 -65.73 -2.07
CA SER A 4 -26.63 -65.28 -3.47
C SER A 4 -27.66 -64.19 -3.73
N ALA A 5 -27.24 -63.24 -4.50
CA ALA A 5 -28.00 -62.27 -5.27
C ALA A 5 -29.52 -62.40 -5.41
N ARG A 6 -30.21 -61.25 -5.45
CA ARG A 6 -31.13 -60.91 -6.53
C ARG A 6 -31.44 -59.39 -6.58
N THR A 7 -31.16 -58.87 -7.71
CA THR A 7 -31.59 -57.57 -8.29
C THR A 7 -33.12 -57.45 -8.34
N VAL A 8 -33.68 -56.29 -7.90
CA VAL A 8 -34.99 -55.86 -8.37
C VAL A 8 -34.89 -54.37 -8.70
N VAL A 9 -34.99 -54.11 -9.99
CA VAL A 9 -35.22 -52.80 -10.57
C VAL A 9 -36.71 -52.50 -10.42
N LEU A 10 -37.03 -51.34 -9.77
CA LEU A 10 -38.36 -50.78 -9.94
C LEU A 10 -38.23 -49.25 -10.05
N ALA A 11 -38.50 -48.76 -11.25
CA ALA A 11 -38.68 -47.35 -11.55
C ALA A 11 -39.97 -46.84 -10.92
N LEU A 12 -39.92 -45.73 -10.22
CA LEU A 12 -41.08 -44.89 -10.00
C LEU A 12 -40.68 -43.41 -10.12
N MET A 13 -41.54 -42.71 -10.87
CA MET A 13 -41.38 -41.34 -11.34
C MET A 13 -41.39 -40.29 -10.25
N LEU A 14 -40.55 -39.28 -10.49
CA LEU A 14 -40.70 -37.85 -10.29
C LEU A 14 -41.86 -37.32 -9.40
N SER A 15 -41.43 -36.70 -8.30
CA SER A 15 -41.95 -35.39 -7.88
C SER A 15 -40.76 -34.51 -7.59
N LEU A 16 -40.46 -33.58 -8.45
CA LEU A 16 -39.52 -32.47 -8.22
C LEU A 16 -40.15 -31.54 -7.17
N SER A 17 -39.74 -31.71 -5.93
CA SER A 17 -39.76 -30.62 -4.97
C SER A 17 -38.43 -29.92 -5.12
N ALA A 18 -38.45 -28.78 -5.82
CA ALA A 18 -37.34 -27.83 -5.83
C ALA A 18 -37.17 -27.32 -4.39
N VAL A 19 -36.28 -27.93 -3.63
CA VAL A 19 -35.69 -27.30 -2.46
C VAL A 19 -34.78 -26.22 -3.04
N ALA A 20 -35.24 -24.96 -2.95
CA ALA A 20 -34.42 -23.82 -3.24
C ALA A 20 -33.17 -23.93 -2.34
N ALA A 21 -32.02 -24.12 -2.94
CA ALA A 21 -30.73 -23.93 -2.26
C ALA A 21 -30.75 -22.51 -1.67
N PRO A 22 -30.26 -22.30 -0.48
CA PRO A 22 -30.09 -20.94 0.03
C PRO A 22 -29.28 -20.16 -1.01
N ALA A 23 -29.81 -19.06 -1.48
CA ALA A 23 -29.06 -18.13 -2.31
C ALA A 23 -27.88 -17.67 -1.46
N TYR A 24 -26.69 -18.16 -1.76
CA TYR A 24 -25.48 -17.58 -1.25
C TYR A 24 -25.52 -16.11 -1.64
N ALA A 25 -25.43 -15.24 -0.64
CA ALA A 25 -25.20 -13.83 -0.88
C ALA A 25 -23.97 -13.75 -1.80
N ALA A 26 -24.13 -13.09 -2.95
CA ALA A 26 -23.00 -12.83 -3.82
C ALA A 26 -21.89 -12.19 -2.96
N PRO A 27 -20.62 -12.58 -3.11
CA PRO A 27 -19.52 -11.91 -2.45
C PRO A 27 -19.67 -10.42 -2.69
N PRO A 28 -19.25 -9.57 -1.75
CA PRO A 28 -19.28 -8.12 -1.97
C PRO A 28 -18.65 -7.88 -3.34
N PRO A 29 -19.24 -7.03 -4.19
CA PRO A 29 -18.76 -6.87 -5.55
C PRO A 29 -17.27 -6.60 -5.46
N THR A 30 -16.46 -7.49 -6.00
CA THR A 30 -15.03 -7.31 -6.15
C THR A 30 -14.87 -5.91 -6.69
N ALA A 31 -14.21 -5.04 -5.95
CA ALA A 31 -13.92 -3.70 -6.45
C ALA A 31 -13.29 -3.93 -7.82
N PRO A 32 -13.88 -3.44 -8.90
CA PRO A 32 -13.38 -3.74 -10.21
C PRO A 32 -12.02 -3.05 -10.34
N HIS A 33 -10.96 -3.80 -10.15
CA HIS A 33 -9.63 -3.43 -10.63
C HIS A 33 -9.57 -3.52 -12.15
N ARG A 34 -10.72 -3.51 -12.78
CA ARG A 34 -10.89 -3.37 -14.20
C ARG A 34 -11.23 -1.94 -14.50
N ASP A 35 -10.16 -1.21 -14.84
CA ASP A 35 -10.23 0.12 -15.40
C ASP A 35 -10.70 1.23 -14.43
N PRO A 36 -9.79 2.03 -13.86
CA PRO A 36 -10.17 3.25 -13.15
C PRO A 36 -10.66 4.37 -14.10
N GLY A 37 -10.90 4.06 -15.36
CA GLY A 37 -11.35 5.02 -16.34
C GLY A 37 -12.85 5.19 -16.35
N ASN A 38 -13.43 5.94 -15.42
CA ASN A 38 -14.64 6.73 -15.64
C ASN A 38 -15.01 7.49 -14.36
N GLY A 39 -14.13 8.43 -13.97
CA GLY A 39 -14.52 9.58 -13.17
C GLY A 39 -14.50 10.81 -14.07
N PRO A 40 -15.38 11.81 -13.85
CA PRO A 40 -15.34 13.03 -14.63
C PRO A 40 -13.98 13.71 -14.44
N GLU A 41 -13.33 14.01 -15.57
CA GLU A 41 -12.12 14.80 -15.65
C GLU A 41 -12.30 16.13 -14.90
N ARG A 42 -11.44 16.42 -13.95
CA ARG A 42 -11.11 17.77 -13.54
C ARG A 42 -9.64 18.00 -13.82
N ASN A 43 -9.41 18.72 -14.92
CA ASN A 43 -8.17 19.45 -15.11
C ASN A 43 -8.12 20.57 -14.06
N ASP A 44 -7.03 20.62 -13.32
CA ASP A 44 -6.18 21.76 -13.06
C ASP A 44 -5.47 21.66 -11.72
N VAL A 45 -4.21 22.10 -11.79
CA VAL A 45 -3.28 22.47 -10.73
C VAL A 45 -2.31 21.40 -10.34
N ALA A 46 -1.22 21.35 -11.08
CA ALA A 46 0.04 20.79 -10.63
C ALA A 46 0.59 21.65 -9.47
N ALA A 47 0.46 21.19 -8.24
CA ALA A 47 1.30 21.68 -7.16
C ALA A 47 2.64 20.93 -7.25
N ALA A 48 3.73 21.67 -7.37
CA ALA A 48 5.07 21.15 -7.32
C ALA A 48 5.29 20.48 -5.95
N ASP A 49 5.67 19.18 -5.96
CA ASP A 49 6.10 18.49 -4.75
C ASP A 49 7.32 19.16 -4.14
N PRO A 50 7.36 19.35 -2.81
CA PRO A 50 8.58 19.72 -2.14
C PRO A 50 9.58 18.56 -2.26
N PRO A 51 10.90 18.85 -2.31
CA PRO A 51 11.92 17.82 -2.46
C PRO A 51 11.82 16.80 -1.31
N LEU A 52 12.02 15.52 -1.63
CA LEU A 52 12.15 14.41 -0.69
C LEU A 52 13.43 14.60 0.17
N GLY A 53 13.37 15.55 1.08
CA GLY A 53 14.31 15.73 2.18
C GLY A 53 13.48 15.71 3.43
N ALA A 54 13.85 14.79 4.34
CA ALA A 54 13.36 14.65 5.71
C ALA A 54 12.28 15.67 6.09
N THR A 55 11.03 15.43 5.76
CA THR A 55 9.95 16.02 6.54
C THR A 55 9.96 15.30 7.91
N ARG A 56 10.79 15.79 8.84
CA ARG A 56 10.27 15.93 10.19
C ARG A 56 8.86 16.45 9.98
N ALA A 57 7.86 15.69 10.44
CA ALA A 57 6.52 16.23 10.59
C ALA A 57 6.75 17.66 11.08
N ALA A 58 6.35 18.65 10.29
CA ALA A 58 6.32 20.00 10.79
C ALA A 58 5.43 19.91 12.02
N ALA A 59 6.05 19.82 13.17
CA ALA A 59 5.37 20.06 14.42
C ALA A 59 4.73 21.41 14.18
N GLY A 60 3.41 21.43 14.02
CA GLY A 60 2.68 22.66 14.00
C GLY A 60 3.26 23.48 15.13
N GLU A 61 3.57 24.75 14.91
CA GLU A 61 4.18 25.60 15.90
C GLU A 61 3.51 25.32 17.22
N ASN A 62 4.21 24.59 18.11
CA ASN A 62 3.79 24.44 19.48
C ASN A 62 3.73 25.85 19.99
N VAL A 63 2.53 26.39 20.14
CA VAL A 63 2.32 27.61 20.88
C VAL A 63 2.97 27.38 22.23
N ALA A 64 4.18 27.91 22.37
CA ALA A 64 4.93 27.88 23.60
C ALA A 64 4.13 28.68 24.65
N GLY A 65 3.27 28.02 25.41
CA GLY A 65 2.44 28.71 26.41
C GLY A 65 1.78 27.83 27.44
N ASP A 66 1.28 26.68 27.11
CA ASP A 66 0.56 25.88 28.10
C ASP A 66 1.30 24.58 28.44
N ARG A 67 2.12 24.67 29.50
CA ARG A 67 2.79 23.50 30.12
C ARG A 67 1.96 22.88 31.26
N SER A 68 0.66 23.22 31.34
CA SER A 68 -0.20 22.90 32.48
C SER A 68 -0.60 21.43 32.59
N GLY A 69 -0.29 20.59 31.60
CA GLY A 69 -0.65 19.18 31.66
C GLY A 69 -1.34 18.68 30.39
N TYR A 70 -1.83 17.46 30.46
CA TYR A 70 -2.58 16.82 29.37
C TYR A 70 -4.09 16.79 29.72
N PRO A 71 -5.01 16.92 28.73
CA PRO A 71 -4.78 17.12 27.30
C PRO A 71 -4.36 18.54 26.95
N ARG A 72 -3.53 18.66 25.90
CA ARG A 72 -3.11 19.95 25.34
C ARG A 72 -4.13 20.42 24.33
N LYS A 73 -4.60 21.67 24.46
CA LYS A 73 -5.56 22.27 23.55
C LYS A 73 -4.87 22.99 22.40
N THR A 74 -5.15 22.59 21.16
CA THR A 74 -4.65 23.26 19.95
C THR A 74 -5.80 24.02 19.30
N LYS A 75 -5.61 25.30 19.03
CA LYS A 75 -6.58 26.08 18.25
C LYS A 75 -6.46 25.70 16.79
N LEU A 76 -7.48 25.04 16.26
CA LEU A 76 -7.53 24.60 14.86
C LEU A 76 -7.91 25.76 13.95
N ARG A 77 -7.29 25.83 12.78
CA ARG A 77 -7.70 26.78 11.73
C ARG A 77 -9.06 26.40 11.14
N SER A 78 -9.83 27.40 10.78
CA SER A 78 -11.10 27.19 10.06
C SER A 78 -10.84 27.14 8.55
N PHE A 79 -11.56 26.29 7.88
CA PHE A 79 -11.60 26.25 6.42
C PHE A 79 -12.83 27.01 5.90
N PRO A 80 -12.77 27.62 4.71
CA PRO A 80 -13.92 28.23 4.08
C PRO A 80 -15.08 27.24 3.93
N GLU A 81 -16.31 27.74 4.00
CA GLU A 81 -17.48 26.96 3.68
C GLU A 81 -17.40 26.42 2.24
N ASP A 82 -17.63 25.13 2.09
CA ASP A 82 -17.70 24.46 0.79
C ASP A 82 -19.07 23.80 0.64
N THR A 83 -19.92 24.44 -0.13
CA THR A 83 -21.30 23.96 -0.41
C THR A 83 -21.32 22.75 -1.34
N ALA A 84 -20.19 22.45 -2.01
CA ALA A 84 -20.01 21.27 -2.87
C ALA A 84 -19.59 20.01 -2.10
N ASP A 85 -19.32 20.13 -0.78
CA ASP A 85 -18.99 18.98 0.06
C ASP A 85 -20.12 17.93 0.01
N LYS A 86 -19.80 16.76 -0.47
CA LYS A 86 -20.79 15.71 -0.75
C LYS A 86 -21.45 15.15 0.51
N SER A 87 -20.87 15.30 1.70
CA SER A 87 -21.47 14.89 2.96
C SER A 87 -22.75 15.65 3.30
N ILE A 88 -22.90 16.88 2.80
CA ILE A 88 -24.08 17.75 3.07
C ILE A 88 -25.39 17.11 2.59
N LYS A 89 -25.39 16.45 1.42
CA LYS A 89 -26.57 15.77 0.88
C LYS A 89 -27.10 14.71 1.84
N LEU A 90 -26.19 14.05 2.56
CA LEU A 90 -26.49 12.99 3.54
C LEU A 90 -26.92 13.54 4.90
N GLY A 91 -26.84 14.85 5.14
CA GLY A 91 -27.10 15.47 6.44
C GLY A 91 -25.96 15.26 7.45
N LEU A 92 -24.78 14.94 6.98
CA LEU A 92 -23.57 14.71 7.78
C LEU A 92 -22.72 15.98 7.86
N ALA A 93 -21.79 16.02 8.83
CA ALA A 93 -20.91 17.17 9.04
C ALA A 93 -19.98 17.40 7.86
N PRO A 94 -20.03 18.55 7.17
CA PRO A 94 -19.07 18.88 6.12
C PRO A 94 -17.69 19.13 6.73
N TYR A 95 -16.64 18.97 5.92
CA TYR A 95 -15.26 19.07 6.41
C TYR A 95 -14.99 20.44 7.09
N HIS A 96 -15.49 21.53 6.52
CA HIS A 96 -15.30 22.87 7.10
C HIS A 96 -15.93 23.07 8.49
N ALA A 97 -16.93 22.23 8.86
CA ALA A 97 -17.57 22.29 10.17
C ALA A 97 -16.79 21.50 11.26
N LEU A 98 -15.81 20.66 10.89
CA LEU A 98 -15.07 19.83 11.84
C LEU A 98 -14.23 20.66 12.81
N ALA A 99 -13.39 21.57 12.32
CA ALA A 99 -12.53 22.40 13.15
C ALA A 99 -13.30 23.30 14.13
N PRO A 100 -14.37 24.03 13.73
CA PRO A 100 -15.23 24.78 14.65
C PRO A 100 -15.82 23.90 15.76
N LYS A 101 -16.36 22.71 15.41
CA LYS A 101 -16.94 21.77 16.39
C LYS A 101 -15.87 21.29 17.38
N LEU A 102 -14.69 20.88 16.90
CA LEU A 102 -13.61 20.40 17.75
C LEU A 102 -13.06 21.52 18.65
N ASN A 103 -12.93 22.73 18.15
CA ASN A 103 -12.54 23.90 18.95
C ASN A 103 -13.57 24.20 20.07
N ALA A 104 -14.87 24.11 19.77
CA ALA A 104 -15.92 24.29 20.74
C ALA A 104 -15.89 23.21 21.84
N LEU A 105 -15.63 21.95 21.50
CA LEU A 105 -15.48 20.86 22.47
C LEU A 105 -14.24 21.07 23.36
N GLN A 106 -13.11 21.49 22.76
CA GLN A 106 -11.88 21.82 23.54
C GLN A 106 -12.12 22.99 24.52
N ALA A 107 -12.96 23.96 24.15
CA ALA A 107 -13.29 25.09 25.04
C ALA A 107 -14.18 24.65 26.21
N ARG A 108 -14.99 23.60 26.03
CA ARG A 108 -15.97 23.12 27.02
C ARG A 108 -15.45 22.06 27.98
N SER A 109 -14.36 21.35 27.62
CA SER A 109 -13.90 20.18 28.37
C SER A 109 -12.37 20.09 28.43
N ASP A 110 -11.87 19.59 29.56
CA ASP A 110 -10.45 19.29 29.78
C ASP A 110 -10.10 17.86 29.36
N ARG A 111 -11.10 17.07 28.93
CA ARG A 111 -10.94 15.66 28.57
C ARG A 111 -10.56 15.46 27.12
N ILE A 112 -10.42 16.52 26.35
CA ILE A 112 -10.15 16.49 24.93
C ILE A 112 -8.98 17.39 24.54
N SER A 113 -8.14 16.90 23.65
CA SER A 113 -7.19 17.71 22.87
C SER A 113 -7.18 17.27 21.41
N VAL A 114 -6.81 18.16 20.53
CA VAL A 114 -6.71 17.87 19.09
C VAL A 114 -5.32 18.25 18.62
N GLU A 115 -4.70 17.36 17.87
CA GLU A 115 -3.46 17.61 17.12
C GLU A 115 -3.70 17.43 15.62
N ILE A 116 -2.90 18.10 14.79
CA ILE A 116 -2.88 17.89 13.34
C ILE A 116 -1.86 16.80 13.08
N ALA A 117 -2.35 15.60 12.71
CA ALA A 117 -1.51 14.43 12.42
C ALA A 117 -0.77 14.55 11.08
N GLY A 118 -1.27 15.37 10.18
CA GLY A 118 -0.74 15.61 8.85
C GLY A 118 -1.67 16.45 8.00
N GLN A 119 -1.34 16.56 6.74
CA GLN A 119 -2.19 17.23 5.75
C GLN A 119 -2.42 16.30 4.55
N SER A 120 -3.58 16.41 3.93
CA SER A 120 -3.93 15.71 2.69
C SER A 120 -3.18 16.26 1.49
N GLY A 121 -3.32 15.61 0.34
CA GLY A 121 -2.73 16.05 -0.92
C GLY A 121 -3.12 17.47 -1.33
N LEU A 122 -4.32 17.96 -0.94
CA LEU A 122 -4.79 19.35 -1.17
C LEU A 122 -4.63 20.25 0.05
N GLY A 123 -3.87 19.83 1.06
CA GLY A 123 -3.53 20.66 2.22
C GLY A 123 -4.64 20.79 3.27
N ARG A 124 -5.63 19.89 3.31
CA ARG A 124 -6.59 19.78 4.39
C ARG A 124 -5.96 19.09 5.60
N ASP A 125 -6.24 19.60 6.80
CA ASP A 125 -5.67 19.06 8.04
C ASP A 125 -6.32 17.71 8.41
N LEU A 126 -5.51 16.74 8.84
CA LEU A 126 -5.97 15.48 9.43
C LEU A 126 -6.01 15.64 10.95
N TYR A 127 -7.21 15.59 11.53
CA TYR A 127 -7.43 15.82 12.96
C TYR A 127 -7.33 14.53 13.74
N LEU A 128 -6.34 14.44 14.64
CA LEU A 128 -6.25 13.38 15.63
C LEU A 128 -6.74 13.91 16.98
N VAL A 129 -7.89 13.43 17.39
CA VAL A 129 -8.53 13.80 18.65
C VAL A 129 -8.11 12.82 19.74
N THR A 130 -7.57 13.30 20.83
CA THR A 130 -7.30 12.51 22.03
C THR A 130 -8.37 12.79 23.09
N VAL A 131 -9.00 11.72 23.60
CA VAL A 131 -9.97 11.78 24.68
C VAL A 131 -9.46 10.94 25.85
N THR A 132 -9.25 11.58 27.01
CA THR A 132 -8.78 10.96 28.26
C THR A 132 -9.06 11.90 29.44
N ALA A 133 -8.95 11.42 30.69
CA ALA A 133 -8.94 12.32 31.84
C ALA A 133 -7.71 13.23 31.79
N PRO A 134 -7.82 14.50 32.22
CA PRO A 134 -6.70 15.43 32.28
C PRO A 134 -5.50 14.83 33.01
N GLU A 135 -4.31 15.13 32.50
CA GLU A 135 -3.05 14.67 33.06
C GLU A 135 -2.10 15.85 33.33
N SER A 136 -1.37 15.78 34.43
CA SER A 136 -0.26 16.69 34.68
C SER A 136 0.88 16.43 33.68
N PRO A 137 1.78 17.39 33.46
CA PRO A 137 2.97 17.14 32.62
C PRO A 137 3.83 15.97 33.11
N PHE A 138 3.83 15.68 34.39
CA PHE A 138 4.52 14.52 34.95
C PHE A 138 3.83 13.22 34.56
N GLU A 139 2.51 13.13 34.66
CA GLU A 139 1.73 11.95 34.27
C GLU A 139 1.86 11.70 32.76
N THR A 140 1.76 12.73 31.96
CA THR A 140 1.96 12.58 30.48
C THR A 140 3.32 11.99 30.17
N ARG A 141 4.43 12.54 30.76
CA ARG A 141 5.77 11.98 30.56
C ARG A 141 5.90 10.56 31.08
N ARG A 142 5.23 10.22 32.17
CA ARG A 142 5.23 8.85 32.71
C ARG A 142 4.53 7.87 31.77
N GLN A 143 3.40 8.25 31.18
CA GLN A 143 2.69 7.43 30.17
C GLN A 143 3.57 7.21 28.94
N ASP A 144 4.26 8.25 28.46
CA ASP A 144 5.17 8.16 27.31
C ASP A 144 6.40 7.30 27.63
N ALA A 145 6.94 7.40 28.86
CA ALA A 145 8.03 6.54 29.32
C ALA A 145 7.60 5.06 29.37
N TRP A 146 6.39 4.78 29.85
CA TRP A 146 5.88 3.41 29.89
C TRP A 146 5.60 2.85 28.47
N ARG A 147 5.04 3.65 27.57
CA ARG A 147 4.91 3.26 26.16
C ARG A 147 6.27 2.88 25.56
N SER A 148 7.28 3.74 25.78
CA SER A 148 8.64 3.47 25.33
C SER A 148 9.24 2.21 25.99
N LEU A 149 8.98 2.00 27.28
CA LEU A 149 9.47 0.81 27.99
C LEU A 149 8.85 -0.49 27.46
N ILE A 150 7.54 -0.48 27.16
CA ILE A 150 6.82 -1.62 26.59
C ILE A 150 7.50 -2.10 25.31
N GLU A 151 7.93 -1.18 24.45
CA GLU A 151 8.57 -1.51 23.19
C GLU A 151 10.08 -1.80 23.35
N ASN A 152 10.80 -0.96 24.09
CA ASN A 152 12.27 -0.98 24.10
C ASN A 152 12.88 -1.96 25.11
N ASP A 153 12.17 -2.24 26.23
CA ASP A 153 12.55 -3.24 27.22
C ASP A 153 11.31 -3.98 27.75
N PRO A 154 10.65 -4.78 26.88
CA PRO A 154 9.43 -5.47 27.26
C PRO A 154 9.61 -6.45 28.41
N ALA A 155 10.81 -7.00 28.60
CA ALA A 155 11.12 -7.87 29.73
C ALA A 155 11.06 -7.12 31.08
N ARG A 156 11.49 -5.87 31.11
CA ARG A 156 11.37 -4.99 32.27
C ARG A 156 9.92 -4.51 32.43
N ALA A 157 9.26 -4.13 31.32
CA ALA A 157 7.86 -3.71 31.35
C ALA A 157 6.94 -4.80 31.95
N ALA A 158 7.17 -6.07 31.63
CA ALA A 158 6.41 -7.22 32.16
C ALA A 158 6.50 -7.33 33.70
N ARG A 159 7.58 -6.87 34.30
CA ARG A 159 7.83 -6.95 35.76
C ARG A 159 7.48 -5.67 36.50
N ASP A 160 7.10 -4.59 35.79
CA ASP A 160 6.79 -3.29 36.42
C ASP A 160 5.33 -3.28 36.93
N PRO A 161 5.09 -3.36 38.26
CA PRO A 161 3.75 -3.32 38.81
C PRO A 161 3.08 -1.96 38.64
N PHE A 162 3.83 -0.87 38.63
CA PHE A 162 3.28 0.48 38.43
C PHE A 162 2.79 0.68 37.01
N LEU A 163 3.50 0.16 36.01
CA LEU A 163 3.06 0.17 34.63
C LEU A 163 1.73 -0.60 34.47
N ARG A 164 1.66 -1.81 35.02
CA ARG A 164 0.48 -2.67 34.91
C ARG A 164 -0.79 -1.96 35.42
N HIS A 165 -0.69 -1.22 36.52
CA HIS A 165 -1.83 -0.51 37.11
C HIS A 165 -2.03 0.90 36.57
N GLY A 166 -0.96 1.61 36.22
CA GLY A 166 -0.99 3.05 35.90
C GLY A 166 -0.93 3.40 34.41
N TYR A 167 -0.52 2.47 33.52
CA TYR A 167 -0.48 2.75 32.09
C TYR A 167 -1.91 2.80 31.54
N LYS A 168 -2.26 3.91 30.90
CA LYS A 168 -3.56 4.08 30.24
C LYS A 168 -3.57 3.32 28.91
N ALA A 169 -4.59 2.51 28.68
CA ALA A 169 -4.71 1.74 27.44
C ALA A 169 -4.93 2.67 26.23
N PRO A 170 -4.04 2.71 25.25
CA PRO A 170 -4.25 3.44 24.01
C PRO A 170 -5.17 2.66 23.06
N VAL A 171 -6.21 3.33 22.56
CA VAL A 171 -7.12 2.78 21.55
C VAL A 171 -7.17 3.75 20.37
N TRP A 172 -7.06 3.25 19.16
CA TRP A 172 -7.11 4.05 17.94
C TRP A 172 -8.36 3.72 17.13
N ILE A 173 -9.17 4.73 16.86
CA ILE A 173 -10.34 4.67 15.98
C ILE A 173 -10.00 5.47 14.72
N ASN A 174 -9.93 4.80 13.59
CA ASN A 174 -9.69 5.38 12.29
C ASN A 174 -11.00 5.45 11.50
N ASN A 175 -11.26 6.56 10.85
CA ASN A 175 -12.52 6.78 10.16
C ASN A 175 -12.27 7.37 8.77
N ASN A 176 -13.13 6.99 7.83
CA ASN A 176 -13.23 7.63 6.53
C ASN A 176 -11.90 7.60 5.74
N ILE A 177 -11.23 6.46 5.73
CA ILE A 177 -10.05 6.26 4.88
C ILE A 177 -10.45 6.27 3.40
N HIS A 178 -11.60 5.65 3.06
CA HIS A 178 -12.24 5.89 1.79
C HIS A 178 -13.15 7.13 1.94
N GLY A 179 -12.88 8.17 1.14
CA GLY A 179 -13.53 9.45 1.35
C GLY A 179 -15.04 9.43 1.19
N ASN A 180 -15.59 8.52 0.39
CA ASN A 180 -17.03 8.37 0.16
C ASN A 180 -17.73 7.38 1.11
N GLU A 181 -17.11 7.07 2.26
CA GLU A 181 -17.67 6.30 3.39
C GLU A 181 -17.75 7.23 4.60
N TRP A 182 -18.73 8.12 4.62
CA TRP A 182 -18.74 9.34 5.44
C TRP A 182 -19.05 9.14 6.92
N GLU A 183 -19.91 8.16 7.28
CA GLU A 183 -20.59 8.07 8.57
C GLU A 183 -19.66 7.75 9.74
N GLY A 184 -18.50 7.11 9.48
CA GLY A 184 -17.46 6.88 10.48
C GLY A 184 -17.05 8.18 11.19
N THR A 185 -16.88 9.28 10.43
CA THR A 185 -16.59 10.61 10.99
C THR A 185 -17.68 11.08 11.97
N ASP A 186 -18.93 11.00 11.56
CA ASP A 186 -20.04 11.52 12.35
C ASP A 186 -20.31 10.66 13.60
N GLY A 187 -20.22 9.33 13.49
CA GLY A 187 -20.30 8.42 14.62
C GLY A 187 -19.18 8.67 15.64
N ALA A 188 -17.96 8.81 15.17
CA ALA A 188 -16.82 9.16 16.02
C ALA A 188 -17.03 10.51 16.73
N LEU A 189 -17.51 11.55 16.03
CA LEU A 189 -17.79 12.86 16.63
C LEU A 189 -18.86 12.79 17.74
N ARG A 190 -19.89 11.95 17.57
CA ARG A 190 -20.91 11.74 18.62
C ARG A 190 -20.33 11.03 19.83
N VAL A 191 -19.51 10.00 19.63
CA VAL A 191 -18.82 9.31 20.73
C VAL A 191 -17.88 10.27 21.47
N ILE A 192 -17.08 11.06 20.76
CA ILE A 192 -16.19 12.09 21.33
C ILE A 192 -17.01 13.05 22.19
N GLU A 193 -18.08 13.66 21.63
CA GLU A 193 -18.92 14.62 22.34
C GLU A 193 -19.52 14.01 23.61
N LYS A 194 -20.06 12.78 23.54
CA LYS A 194 -20.60 12.05 24.68
C LYS A 194 -19.57 11.84 25.78
N LEU A 195 -18.35 11.38 25.42
CA LEU A 195 -17.29 11.12 26.40
C LEU A 195 -16.79 12.40 27.11
N VAL A 196 -16.66 13.50 26.37
CA VAL A 196 -16.08 14.73 26.92
C VAL A 196 -17.06 15.60 27.69
N THR A 197 -18.40 15.43 27.45
CA THR A 197 -19.45 16.21 28.11
C THR A 197 -20.18 15.43 29.20
N SER A 198 -20.00 14.11 29.28
CA SER A 198 -20.69 13.25 30.26
C SER A 198 -20.26 13.56 31.70
N ASN A 199 -21.24 13.65 32.59
CA ASN A 199 -21.04 13.74 34.03
C ASN A 199 -21.15 12.37 34.74
N ASP A 200 -21.36 11.29 33.99
CA ASP A 200 -21.41 9.94 34.53
C ASP A 200 -20.08 9.52 35.16
N PRO A 201 -20.08 9.08 36.44
CA PRO A 201 -18.87 8.58 37.11
C PRO A 201 -18.19 7.42 36.36
N ARG A 202 -18.96 6.56 35.67
CA ARG A 202 -18.43 5.46 34.87
C ARG A 202 -17.60 5.99 33.70
N THR A 203 -18.06 7.03 33.02
CA THR A 203 -17.30 7.70 31.97
C THR A 203 -16.01 8.31 32.52
N ALA A 204 -16.08 8.93 33.71
CA ALA A 204 -14.88 9.48 34.35
C ALA A 204 -13.83 8.40 34.68
N GLU A 205 -14.26 7.24 35.20
CA GLU A 205 -13.36 6.11 35.47
C GLU A 205 -12.79 5.50 34.17
N LEU A 206 -13.60 5.38 33.13
CA LEU A 206 -13.16 4.95 31.80
C LEU A 206 -12.01 5.82 31.29
N LEU A 207 -12.16 7.14 31.35
CA LEU A 207 -11.15 8.10 30.87
C LEU A 207 -9.90 8.17 31.75
N LYS A 208 -9.98 7.82 33.03
CA LYS A 208 -8.80 7.72 33.90
C LYS A 208 -7.87 6.58 33.51
N ARG A 209 -8.41 5.50 32.95
CA ARG A 209 -7.70 4.26 32.66
C ARG A 209 -7.30 4.11 31.20
N ASN A 210 -7.85 4.94 30.30
CA ASN A 210 -7.68 4.79 28.88
C ASN A 210 -7.33 6.13 28.20
N ARG A 211 -6.66 6.05 27.06
CA ARG A 211 -6.47 7.14 26.08
C ARG A 211 -7.08 6.73 24.74
N PHE A 212 -8.08 7.43 24.30
CA PHE A 212 -8.79 7.17 23.05
C PHE A 212 -8.31 8.18 21.99
N TYR A 213 -7.81 7.67 20.88
CA TYR A 213 -7.32 8.44 19.75
C TYR A 213 -8.27 8.25 18.57
N PHE A 214 -8.90 9.34 18.12
CA PHE A 214 -9.80 9.32 16.98
C PHE A 214 -9.15 10.08 15.83
N ASN A 215 -8.79 9.37 14.74
CA ASN A 215 -8.54 10.00 13.46
C ASN A 215 -9.90 10.29 12.83
N VAL A 216 -10.36 11.53 12.89
CA VAL A 216 -11.74 11.90 12.57
C VAL A 216 -12.06 11.70 11.10
N THR A 217 -11.14 12.04 10.21
CA THR A 217 -11.22 11.73 8.78
C THR A 217 -9.81 11.51 8.22
N ALA A 218 -9.55 10.31 7.73
CA ALA A 218 -8.26 9.93 7.20
C ALA A 218 -8.04 10.42 5.75
N ASN A 219 -9.13 10.66 5.00
CA ASN A 219 -9.10 11.14 3.63
C ASN A 219 -10.05 12.33 3.44
N PRO A 220 -9.68 13.52 3.93
CA PRO A 220 -10.55 14.69 3.87
C PRO A 220 -10.80 15.19 2.44
N ASP A 221 -9.88 14.97 1.51
CA ASP A 221 -10.05 15.36 0.10
C ASP A 221 -11.10 14.49 -0.58
N GLY A 222 -11.00 13.18 -0.42
CA GLY A 222 -11.99 12.24 -0.92
C GLY A 222 -13.37 12.44 -0.26
N ARG A 223 -13.40 12.78 1.05
CA ARG A 223 -14.65 13.10 1.77
C ARG A 223 -15.41 14.25 1.11
N VAL A 224 -14.74 15.35 0.86
CA VAL A 224 -15.33 16.53 0.21
C VAL A 224 -15.77 16.22 -1.21
N ALA A 225 -14.91 15.54 -1.98
CA ALA A 225 -15.18 15.19 -3.37
C ALA A 225 -16.19 14.05 -3.55
N GLY A 226 -16.46 13.24 -2.52
CA GLY A 226 -17.28 12.03 -2.59
C GLY A 226 -16.61 10.90 -3.36
N THR A 227 -15.29 10.80 -3.27
CA THR A 227 -14.49 9.75 -3.93
C THR A 227 -13.87 8.80 -2.91
N ARG A 228 -13.68 7.54 -3.31
CA ARG A 228 -12.97 6.55 -2.52
C ARG A 228 -11.51 6.95 -2.33
N GLN A 229 -10.88 7.38 -3.43
CA GLN A 229 -9.47 7.68 -3.54
C GLN A 229 -9.09 9.02 -2.89
N THR A 230 -7.79 9.20 -2.64
CA THR A 230 -7.18 10.49 -2.31
C THR A 230 -7.25 11.45 -3.50
N SER A 231 -6.92 12.71 -3.29
CA SER A 231 -6.84 13.71 -4.37
C SER A 231 -5.85 13.36 -5.49
N GLN A 232 -4.91 12.45 -5.23
CA GLN A 232 -3.95 11.96 -6.22
C GLN A 232 -4.45 10.69 -6.94
N GLY A 233 -5.67 10.23 -6.68
CA GLY A 233 -6.28 9.06 -7.30
C GLY A 233 -5.87 7.72 -6.71
N PHE A 234 -5.18 7.68 -5.56
CA PHE A 234 -4.77 6.46 -4.88
C PHE A 234 -5.83 5.98 -3.90
N ASP A 235 -6.02 4.66 -3.82
CA ASP A 235 -6.72 4.05 -2.69
C ASP A 235 -5.78 4.04 -1.47
N PRO A 236 -6.05 4.84 -0.43
CA PRO A 236 -5.16 4.93 0.72
C PRO A 236 -5.14 3.64 1.55
N ASN A 237 -6.21 2.83 1.48
CA ASN A 237 -6.26 1.51 2.13
C ASN A 237 -5.60 0.40 1.28
N ARG A 238 -4.70 0.76 0.36
CA ARG A 238 -3.83 -0.11 -0.43
C ARG A 238 -2.37 0.35 -0.41
N ASP A 239 -2.03 1.39 0.37
CA ASP A 239 -0.75 2.10 0.26
C ASP A 239 0.20 1.89 1.45
N PHE A 240 -0.17 1.10 2.49
CA PHE A 240 0.67 0.99 3.70
C PHE A 240 2.04 0.34 3.46
N VAL A 241 2.17 -0.60 2.52
CA VAL A 241 3.49 -1.18 2.17
C VAL A 241 4.40 -0.19 1.43
N THR A 242 3.83 0.81 0.75
CA THR A 242 4.57 1.83 -0.01
C THR A 242 4.60 3.15 0.74
N ALA A 243 3.49 3.54 1.39
CA ALA A 243 3.26 4.80 2.09
C ALA A 243 3.58 6.02 1.21
N SER A 244 3.11 5.99 -0.04
CA SER A 244 3.32 7.04 -1.03
C SER A 244 2.45 8.27 -0.76
N GLN A 245 1.27 8.07 -0.14
CA GLN A 245 0.28 9.11 0.11
C GLN A 245 0.54 9.83 1.44
N PRO A 246 0.37 11.17 1.53
CA PRO A 246 0.55 11.91 2.77
C PRO A 246 -0.42 11.46 3.88
N GLU A 247 -1.66 11.12 3.53
CA GLU A 247 -2.67 10.59 4.44
C GLU A 247 -2.21 9.28 5.09
N VAL A 248 -1.63 8.36 4.32
CA VAL A 248 -1.11 7.08 4.80
C VAL A 248 0.11 7.28 5.69
N ARG A 249 0.99 8.22 5.33
CA ARG A 249 2.14 8.59 6.21
C ARG A 249 1.68 9.14 7.55
N ALA A 250 0.59 9.92 7.58
CA ALA A 250 0.00 10.41 8.83
C ALA A 250 -0.57 9.26 9.68
N MET A 251 -1.32 8.33 9.08
CA MET A 251 -1.85 7.15 9.79
C MET A 251 -0.73 6.24 10.30
N ARG A 252 0.33 6.02 9.52
CA ARG A 252 1.54 5.32 9.95
C ARG A 252 2.16 5.99 11.19
N ALA A 253 2.27 7.32 11.19
CA ALA A 253 2.80 8.05 12.34
C ALA A 253 1.92 7.92 13.59
N ILE A 254 0.58 7.82 13.43
CA ILE A 254 -0.35 7.54 14.53
C ILE A 254 -0.10 6.14 15.08
N ALA A 255 -0.05 5.11 14.23
CA ALA A 255 0.19 3.72 14.66
C ALA A 255 1.49 3.60 15.47
N ILE A 256 2.59 4.20 14.99
CA ILE A 256 3.89 4.19 15.63
C ILE A 256 3.86 5.03 16.92
N GLY A 257 3.40 6.28 16.85
CA GLY A 257 3.49 7.24 17.94
C GLY A 257 2.54 6.96 19.10
N LYS A 258 1.38 6.39 18.82
CA LYS A 258 0.37 6.08 19.86
C LYS A 258 0.43 4.64 20.33
N GLN A 259 0.98 3.71 19.54
CA GLN A 259 1.18 2.29 19.88
C GLN A 259 -0.10 1.67 20.47
N PRO A 260 -1.22 1.65 19.70
CA PRO A 260 -2.51 1.24 20.24
C PRO A 260 -2.53 -0.23 20.65
N LEU A 261 -3.30 -0.55 21.69
CA LEU A 261 -3.62 -1.94 22.08
C LEU A 261 -4.77 -2.51 21.25
N MET A 262 -5.65 -1.62 20.81
CA MET A 262 -6.82 -1.94 19.99
C MET A 262 -7.02 -0.88 18.92
N MET A 263 -7.43 -1.30 17.71
CA MET A 263 -7.69 -0.39 16.61
C MET A 263 -8.97 -0.81 15.88
N LEU A 264 -9.83 0.14 15.55
CA LEU A 264 -10.94 -0.01 14.62
C LEU A 264 -10.70 0.85 13.38
N ASP A 265 -10.94 0.27 12.21
CA ASP A 265 -11.01 0.97 10.91
C ASP A 265 -12.47 0.91 10.43
N GLU A 266 -13.16 2.05 10.51
CA GLU A 266 -14.60 2.14 10.19
C GLU A 266 -14.76 2.41 8.69
N HIS A 267 -15.39 1.48 8.00
CA HIS A 267 -15.61 1.40 6.56
C HIS A 267 -17.09 1.27 6.19
N GLY A 268 -17.39 1.17 4.91
CA GLY A 268 -18.66 0.82 4.29
C GLY A 268 -18.51 0.60 2.76
N TYR A 269 -19.40 -0.09 2.09
CA TYR A 269 -20.68 -0.58 2.64
C TYR A 269 -20.91 -2.01 2.18
N VAL A 270 -21.48 -2.81 3.05
CA VAL A 270 -21.86 -4.20 2.78
C VAL A 270 -23.35 -4.41 3.08
N GLN A 271 -23.89 -5.58 2.75
CA GLN A 271 -25.34 -5.82 2.97
C GLN A 271 -25.71 -5.92 4.46
N ASN A 272 -24.86 -6.57 5.25
CA ASN A 272 -24.99 -6.69 6.71
C ASN A 272 -23.77 -6.03 7.35
N THR A 273 -23.85 -5.55 8.60
CA THR A 273 -22.66 -5.07 9.28
C THR A 273 -21.61 -6.18 9.31
N LEU A 274 -20.43 -5.96 8.71
CA LEU A 274 -19.32 -6.88 8.79
C LEU A 274 -18.36 -6.44 9.89
N ILE A 275 -18.07 -7.35 10.81
CA ILE A 275 -17.11 -7.15 11.89
C ILE A 275 -15.96 -8.11 11.62
N GLU A 276 -14.90 -7.59 11.02
CA GLU A 276 -13.77 -8.39 10.58
C GLU A 276 -12.57 -8.18 11.51
N PRO A 277 -12.40 -9.05 12.53
CA PRO A 277 -11.08 -9.21 13.11
C PRO A 277 -10.18 -9.78 12.04
N THR A 278 -8.93 -9.34 11.97
CA THR A 278 -7.99 -9.93 11.01
C THR A 278 -7.89 -11.43 11.21
N THR A 279 -8.24 -12.17 10.19
CA THR A 279 -8.38 -13.64 10.22
C THR A 279 -7.39 -14.31 9.26
N PRO A 280 -7.05 -15.59 9.42
CA PRO A 280 -6.25 -16.33 8.44
C PRO A 280 -6.96 -16.41 7.05
N PRO A 281 -6.17 -16.61 5.97
CA PRO A 281 -4.72 -16.51 5.93
C PRO A 281 -4.28 -15.05 5.89
N HIS A 282 -3.60 -14.62 6.93
CA HIS A 282 -2.89 -13.34 6.95
C HIS A 282 -1.40 -13.61 6.75
N GLY A 283 -0.60 -12.57 6.56
CA GLY A 283 0.84 -12.71 6.51
C GLY A 283 1.34 -13.40 7.79
N GLN A 284 2.05 -14.52 7.62
CA GLN A 284 2.47 -15.42 8.71
C GLN A 284 3.50 -14.80 9.67
N ASN A 285 3.57 -13.48 9.73
CA ASN A 285 4.69 -12.74 10.31
C ASN A 285 4.40 -12.13 11.67
N TYR A 286 3.25 -12.44 12.30
CA TYR A 286 2.98 -11.94 13.63
C TYR A 286 2.37 -12.99 14.57
N ASP A 287 2.38 -12.70 15.87
CA ASP A 287 1.99 -13.65 16.93
C ASP A 287 0.46 -13.73 17.06
N PHE A 288 -0.18 -14.48 16.18
CA PHE A 288 -1.63 -14.56 16.03
C PHE A 288 -2.34 -15.17 17.26
N ASP A 289 -1.67 -16.03 18.01
CA ASP A 289 -2.18 -16.58 19.28
C ASP A 289 -2.46 -15.48 20.32
N LEU A 290 -1.70 -14.40 20.29
CA LEU A 290 -1.91 -13.23 21.16
C LEU A 290 -3.05 -12.34 20.68
N TYR A 291 -3.31 -12.33 19.37
CA TYR A 291 -4.30 -11.47 18.72
C TYR A 291 -5.71 -12.03 18.80
N ILE A 292 -5.92 -13.27 18.31
CA ILE A 292 -7.25 -13.79 17.98
C ILE A 292 -8.17 -13.92 19.20
N LYS A 293 -7.63 -14.24 20.36
CA LYS A 293 -8.40 -14.32 21.60
C LYS A 293 -9.14 -13.01 21.91
N HIS A 294 -8.49 -11.87 21.71
CA HIS A 294 -9.10 -10.56 21.91
C HIS A 294 -9.89 -10.09 20.68
N GLY A 295 -9.40 -10.44 19.48
CA GLY A 295 -10.07 -10.15 18.22
C GLY A 295 -11.47 -10.76 18.19
N TYR A 296 -11.60 -12.06 18.41
CA TYR A 296 -12.88 -12.74 18.38
C TYR A 296 -13.82 -12.30 19.52
N ALA A 297 -13.28 -12.16 20.74
CA ALA A 297 -14.10 -11.77 21.90
C ALA A 297 -14.66 -10.33 21.78
N ASN A 298 -13.88 -9.39 21.26
CA ASN A 298 -14.37 -8.04 20.98
C ASN A 298 -15.37 -8.03 19.83
N GLY A 299 -15.13 -8.81 18.75
CA GLY A 299 -16.07 -8.98 17.65
C GLY A 299 -17.45 -9.42 18.11
N LEU A 300 -17.53 -10.42 19.01
CA LEU A 300 -18.78 -10.84 19.64
C LEU A 300 -19.42 -9.73 20.50
N GLY A 301 -18.62 -8.85 21.08
CA GLY A 301 -19.09 -7.67 21.81
C GLY A 301 -19.78 -6.67 20.88
N MET A 302 -19.11 -6.33 19.77
CA MET A 302 -19.64 -5.42 18.75
C MET A 302 -20.93 -5.98 18.12
N GLU A 303 -20.96 -7.27 17.78
CA GLU A 303 -22.16 -7.96 17.27
C GLU A 303 -23.37 -7.75 18.19
N ARG A 304 -23.20 -7.98 19.50
CA ARG A 304 -24.28 -7.75 20.48
C ARG A 304 -24.73 -6.30 20.52
N ALA A 305 -23.78 -5.36 20.46
CA ALA A 305 -24.09 -3.93 20.50
C ALA A 305 -24.87 -3.47 19.25
N VAL A 306 -24.47 -3.96 18.06
CA VAL A 306 -25.16 -3.66 16.80
C VAL A 306 -26.56 -4.25 16.79
N LYS A 307 -26.75 -5.51 17.22
CA LYS A 307 -28.08 -6.14 17.36
C LYS A 307 -28.99 -5.39 18.34
N ALA A 308 -28.43 -4.84 19.41
CA ALA A 308 -29.15 -4.09 20.42
C ALA A 308 -29.75 -2.76 19.90
N LEU A 309 -29.35 -2.29 18.72
CA LEU A 309 -29.97 -1.14 18.06
C LEU A 309 -31.45 -1.43 17.66
N GLY A 310 -31.81 -2.70 17.53
CA GLY A 310 -33.19 -3.14 17.28
C GLY A 310 -33.74 -2.76 15.91
N ARG A 311 -32.90 -2.46 14.94
CA ARG A 311 -33.32 -2.14 13.58
C ARG A 311 -33.24 -3.38 12.68
N PRO A 312 -34.10 -3.53 11.67
CA PRO A 312 -34.05 -4.64 10.72
C PRO A 312 -32.68 -4.76 10.05
N GLU A 313 -32.07 -3.62 9.69
CA GLU A 313 -30.79 -3.52 8.99
C GLU A 313 -29.58 -3.91 9.86
N THR A 314 -29.77 -3.97 11.17
CA THR A 314 -28.70 -4.32 12.13
C THR A 314 -28.93 -5.68 12.80
N ALA A 315 -29.91 -6.46 12.32
CA ALA A 315 -30.31 -7.72 12.95
C ALA A 315 -29.29 -8.85 12.80
N LYS A 316 -28.48 -8.81 11.74
CA LYS A 316 -27.56 -9.89 11.37
C LYS A 316 -26.15 -9.37 11.09
N PRO A 317 -25.39 -8.88 12.08
CA PRO A 317 -23.98 -8.62 11.88
C PRO A 317 -23.23 -9.94 11.61
N GLU A 318 -22.23 -9.88 10.75
CA GLU A 318 -21.46 -11.03 10.30
C GLU A 318 -20.02 -10.94 10.79
N ILE A 319 -19.48 -12.09 11.21
CA ILE A 319 -18.06 -12.27 11.55
C ILE A 319 -17.51 -13.37 10.63
N PRO A 320 -16.52 -13.08 9.77
CA PRO A 320 -15.93 -14.07 8.87
C PRO A 320 -15.48 -15.33 9.62
N PHE A 321 -15.45 -16.47 8.93
CA PHE A 321 -15.15 -17.82 9.42
C PHE A 321 -16.17 -18.42 10.40
N ARG A 322 -16.86 -17.59 11.20
CA ARG A 322 -17.94 -18.10 12.02
C ARG A 322 -19.24 -18.23 11.22
N ASP A 323 -19.60 -17.22 10.45
CA ASP A 323 -20.90 -17.09 9.78
C ASP A 323 -20.85 -17.61 8.35
N TYR A 324 -19.72 -17.49 7.72
CA TYR A 324 -19.45 -18.00 6.39
C TYR A 324 -17.93 -18.18 6.18
N GLU A 325 -17.58 -19.07 5.29
CA GLU A 325 -16.21 -19.16 4.79
C GLU A 325 -16.02 -18.12 3.69
N PRO A 326 -15.09 -17.18 3.83
CA PRO A 326 -14.93 -16.13 2.83
C PRO A 326 -14.51 -16.73 1.49
N GLY A 327 -15.21 -16.35 0.42
CA GLY A 327 -14.84 -16.70 -0.94
C GLY A 327 -13.57 -15.98 -1.42
N SER A 328 -13.28 -14.82 -0.84
CA SER A 328 -12.06 -14.05 -1.10
C SER A 328 -11.38 -13.68 0.22
N TRP A 329 -10.05 -13.67 0.19
CA TRP A 329 -9.20 -13.49 1.34
C TRP A 329 -8.50 -12.13 1.24
N ASP A 330 -8.72 -11.24 2.20
CA ASP A 330 -8.16 -9.89 2.23
C ASP A 330 -7.19 -9.64 3.39
N GLY A 331 -7.23 -10.46 4.43
CA GLY A 331 -6.36 -10.34 5.60
C GLY A 331 -4.88 -10.64 5.36
N TRP A 332 -4.45 -10.92 4.12
CA TRP A 332 -3.09 -11.36 3.81
C TRP A 332 -2.06 -10.25 3.84
N ALA A 333 -2.33 -9.14 3.16
CA ALA A 333 -1.33 -8.11 2.89
C ALA A 333 -1.38 -6.96 3.91
N PRO A 334 -0.22 -6.46 4.41
CA PRO A 334 -0.16 -5.27 5.26
C PRO A 334 -0.36 -3.96 4.44
N ILE A 335 -1.17 -4.01 3.40
CA ILE A 335 -1.56 -2.84 2.59
C ILE A 335 -2.73 -2.10 3.20
N TYR A 336 -3.51 -2.81 4.05
CA TYR A 336 -4.68 -2.28 4.74
C TYR A 336 -4.29 -1.72 6.11
N THR A 337 -5.07 -0.75 6.61
CA THR A 337 -4.84 -0.10 7.91
C THR A 337 -4.84 -1.09 9.06
N ALA A 338 -5.86 -1.95 9.14
CA ALA A 338 -6.01 -2.91 10.23
C ALA A 338 -4.86 -3.91 10.26
N GLN A 339 -4.48 -4.49 9.11
CA GLN A 339 -3.39 -5.44 9.00
C GLN A 339 -2.02 -4.80 9.27
N TYR A 340 -1.84 -3.52 8.90
CA TYR A 340 -0.65 -2.77 9.23
C TYR A 340 -0.54 -2.49 10.74
N ALA A 341 -1.64 -2.09 11.39
CA ALA A 341 -1.67 -1.77 12.81
C ALA A 341 -1.30 -2.98 13.70
N MET A 342 -1.58 -4.21 13.28
CA MET A 342 -1.20 -5.43 14.00
C MET A 342 0.30 -5.53 14.22
N TYR A 343 1.11 -5.17 13.23
CA TYR A 343 2.57 -5.21 13.34
C TYR A 343 3.13 -4.19 14.34
N HIS A 344 2.30 -3.22 14.75
CA HIS A 344 2.59 -2.26 15.80
C HIS A 344 2.02 -2.66 17.16
N GLY A 345 1.48 -3.89 17.28
CA GLY A 345 1.02 -4.48 18.54
C GLY A 345 -0.46 -4.26 18.84
N ALA A 346 -1.26 -3.81 17.88
CA ALA A 346 -2.69 -3.64 18.04
C ALA A 346 -3.47 -4.92 17.77
N VAL A 347 -4.55 -5.14 18.51
CA VAL A 347 -5.66 -5.99 18.07
C VAL A 347 -6.56 -5.11 17.22
N SER A 348 -6.67 -5.41 15.93
CA SER A 348 -7.28 -4.51 14.94
C SER A 348 -8.47 -5.14 14.22
N PHE A 349 -9.34 -4.27 13.68
CA PHE A 349 -10.56 -4.67 12.99
C PHE A 349 -10.80 -3.76 11.80
N THR A 350 -11.36 -4.35 10.74
CA THR A 350 -12.15 -3.64 9.73
C THR A 350 -13.62 -3.81 10.11
N VAL A 351 -14.37 -2.71 10.15
CA VAL A 351 -15.80 -2.72 10.42
C VAL A 351 -16.50 -2.09 9.22
N GLU A 352 -17.35 -2.87 8.53
CA GLU A 352 -18.10 -2.40 7.38
C GLU A 352 -19.56 -2.12 7.77
N ILE A 353 -20.02 -0.89 7.64
CA ILE A 353 -21.41 -0.48 7.94
C ILE A 353 -22.36 -0.90 6.80
N PRO A 354 -23.67 -1.15 7.10
CA PRO A 354 -24.50 -1.94 6.20
C PRO A 354 -25.15 -1.16 5.05
N MET A 355 -25.46 0.13 5.24
CA MET A 355 -26.39 0.85 4.36
C MET A 355 -25.67 1.73 3.35
N ARG A 356 -25.52 1.26 2.11
CA ARG A 356 -24.81 2.01 1.06
C ARG A 356 -25.47 3.37 0.77
N VAL A 357 -24.64 4.43 0.79
CA VAL A 357 -25.03 5.81 0.46
C VAL A 357 -24.13 6.45 -0.62
N ASN A 358 -23.14 5.71 -1.13
CA ASN A 358 -22.17 6.20 -2.12
C ASN A 358 -22.45 5.66 -3.54
N ASN A 359 -21.58 5.99 -4.48
CA ASN A 359 -21.61 5.55 -5.87
C ASN A 359 -22.98 5.79 -6.52
N ALA A 360 -23.53 4.78 -7.20
CA ALA A 360 -24.83 4.89 -7.88
C ALA A 360 -25.98 5.25 -6.91
N ASP A 361 -25.96 4.73 -5.69
CA ASP A 361 -26.99 5.04 -4.69
C ASP A 361 -27.01 6.53 -4.33
N TYR A 362 -25.84 7.17 -4.22
CA TYR A 362 -25.76 8.61 -3.95
C TYR A 362 -26.49 9.45 -5.00
N GLU A 363 -26.44 9.05 -6.26
CA GLU A 363 -27.06 9.79 -7.36
C GLU A 363 -28.53 9.42 -7.58
N THR A 364 -28.92 8.18 -7.32
CA THR A 364 -30.23 7.64 -7.71
C THR A 364 -31.26 7.59 -6.57
N GLN A 365 -30.81 7.46 -5.30
CA GLN A 365 -31.73 7.36 -4.18
C GLN A 365 -32.30 8.71 -3.76
N PRO A 366 -33.57 8.76 -3.26
CA PRO A 366 -34.12 9.96 -2.66
C PRO A 366 -33.28 10.46 -1.48
N VAL A 367 -33.12 11.78 -1.34
CA VAL A 367 -32.35 12.39 -0.24
C VAL A 367 -32.83 11.93 1.15
N ALA A 368 -34.15 11.78 1.31
CA ALA A 368 -34.73 11.30 2.58
C ALA A 368 -34.25 9.86 2.93
N GLU A 369 -34.16 8.98 1.93
CA GLU A 369 -33.66 7.61 2.11
C GLU A 369 -32.16 7.59 2.40
N LEU A 370 -31.35 8.37 1.66
CA LEU A 370 -29.93 8.50 1.94
C LEU A 370 -29.65 8.97 3.37
N ARG A 371 -30.40 9.97 3.84
CA ARG A 371 -30.30 10.47 5.22
C ARG A 371 -30.75 9.44 6.25
N ARG A 372 -31.80 8.66 5.97
CA ARG A 372 -32.23 7.55 6.82
C ARG A 372 -31.12 6.51 6.96
N ARG A 373 -30.50 6.11 5.85
CA ARG A 373 -29.36 5.18 5.82
C ARG A 373 -28.19 5.72 6.62
N ALA A 374 -27.81 6.98 6.39
CA ALA A 374 -26.71 7.63 7.10
C ALA A 374 -26.92 7.68 8.62
N VAL A 375 -28.16 7.87 9.10
CA VAL A 375 -28.48 7.81 10.53
C VAL A 375 -28.24 6.40 11.08
N ILE A 376 -28.71 5.34 10.39
CA ILE A 376 -28.51 3.95 10.83
C ILE A 376 -27.02 3.61 10.88
N ASN A 377 -26.28 3.95 9.82
CA ASN A 377 -24.85 3.73 9.75
C ASN A 377 -24.11 4.42 10.90
N THR A 378 -24.44 5.69 11.18
CA THR A 378 -23.86 6.44 12.30
C THR A 378 -24.12 5.76 13.64
N GLU A 379 -25.33 5.21 13.86
CA GLU A 379 -25.65 4.44 15.07
C GLU A 379 -24.86 3.14 15.17
N VAL A 380 -24.61 2.45 14.04
CA VAL A 380 -23.75 1.26 14.00
C VAL A 380 -22.32 1.62 14.42
N VAL A 381 -21.75 2.69 13.86
CA VAL A 381 -20.41 3.19 14.24
C VAL A 381 -20.35 3.53 15.74
N GLU A 382 -21.35 4.23 16.27
CA GLU A 382 -21.43 4.52 17.72
C GLU A 382 -21.45 3.23 18.56
N ALA A 383 -22.19 2.20 18.12
CA ALA A 383 -22.32 0.94 18.83
C ALA A 383 -21.02 0.12 18.80
N THR A 384 -20.35 0.03 17.66
CA THR A 384 -19.08 -0.70 17.51
C THR A 384 -17.95 -0.05 18.30
N ILE A 385 -17.80 1.28 18.20
CA ILE A 385 -16.85 2.04 19.00
C ILE A 385 -17.17 1.87 20.49
N GLY A 386 -18.39 2.13 20.93
CA GLY A 386 -18.78 2.05 22.34
C GLY A 386 -18.52 0.67 22.94
N SER A 387 -18.86 -0.40 22.23
CA SER A 387 -18.58 -1.78 22.65
C SER A 387 -17.09 -2.05 22.80
N THR A 388 -16.30 -1.56 21.86
CA THR A 388 -14.84 -1.73 21.89
C THR A 388 -14.19 -0.98 23.05
N LEU A 389 -14.60 0.27 23.32
CA LEU A 389 -14.09 1.02 24.47
C LEU A 389 -14.39 0.30 25.79
N ASP A 390 -15.60 -0.22 25.95
CA ASP A 390 -16.01 -1.04 27.10
C ASP A 390 -15.21 -2.36 27.19
N TYR A 391 -14.92 -3.00 26.06
CA TYR A 391 -14.11 -4.21 26.03
C TYR A 391 -12.67 -3.95 26.49
N VAL A 392 -12.06 -2.91 25.96
CA VAL A 392 -10.67 -2.52 26.33
C VAL A 392 -10.58 -2.19 27.80
N ASP A 393 -11.55 -1.44 28.35
CA ASP A 393 -11.53 -1.09 29.77
C ASP A 393 -11.59 -2.32 30.69
N ARG A 394 -12.46 -3.27 30.37
CA ARG A 394 -12.59 -4.53 31.13
C ARG A 394 -11.36 -5.43 31.01
N ASN A 395 -10.70 -5.46 29.85
CA ASN A 395 -9.60 -6.36 29.56
C ASN A 395 -8.23 -5.66 29.52
N ARG A 396 -8.13 -4.41 30.01
CA ARG A 396 -6.96 -3.54 29.91
C ARG A 396 -5.67 -4.24 30.32
N GLY A 397 -5.66 -4.91 31.48
CA GLY A 397 -4.47 -5.59 31.98
C GLY A 397 -3.96 -6.71 31.08
N GLU A 398 -4.88 -7.49 30.50
CA GLU A 398 -4.55 -8.56 29.55
C GLU A 398 -4.05 -8.00 28.23
N LEU A 399 -4.67 -6.96 27.69
CA LEU A 399 -4.25 -6.31 26.44
C LEU A 399 -2.85 -5.70 26.57
N ILE A 400 -2.53 -5.05 27.70
CA ILE A 400 -1.19 -4.54 27.98
C ILE A 400 -0.18 -5.69 28.03
N ALA A 401 -0.50 -6.77 28.77
CA ALA A 401 0.37 -7.94 28.88
C ALA A 401 0.59 -8.61 27.49
N ASN A 402 -0.43 -8.62 26.67
CA ASN A 402 -0.42 -9.17 25.32
C ASN A 402 0.56 -8.42 24.40
N GLN A 403 0.50 -7.08 24.37
CA GLN A 403 1.42 -6.27 23.57
C GLN A 403 2.87 -6.38 24.10
N ILE A 404 3.06 -6.39 25.42
CA ILE A 404 4.37 -6.62 26.02
C ILE A 404 4.94 -7.98 25.61
N GLU A 405 4.13 -9.05 25.63
CA GLU A 405 4.57 -10.39 25.24
C GLU A 405 4.94 -10.48 23.76
N MET A 406 4.17 -9.83 22.87
CA MET A 406 4.50 -9.75 21.45
C MET A 406 5.89 -9.14 21.26
N PHE A 407 6.15 -7.97 21.84
CA PHE A 407 7.44 -7.30 21.71
C PHE A 407 8.57 -8.05 22.41
N ARG A 408 8.28 -8.73 23.52
CA ARG A 408 9.25 -9.57 24.23
C ARG A 408 9.68 -10.78 23.37
N ARG A 409 8.73 -11.48 22.76
CA ARG A 409 9.03 -12.60 21.84
C ARG A 409 9.86 -12.11 20.67
N GLY A 410 9.50 -10.97 20.08
CA GLY A 410 10.26 -10.33 19.01
C GLY A 410 11.68 -10.02 19.40
N SER A 411 11.88 -9.34 20.53
CA SER A 411 13.20 -8.95 21.04
C SER A 411 14.07 -10.14 21.47
N ALA A 412 13.44 -11.19 21.99
CA ALA A 412 14.14 -12.43 22.37
C ALA A 412 14.43 -13.38 21.18
N GLY A 413 13.84 -13.13 20.01
CA GLY A 413 13.95 -14.04 18.86
C GLY A 413 13.24 -15.37 19.07
N GLU A 414 12.19 -15.42 19.91
CA GLU A 414 11.44 -16.63 20.18
C GLU A 414 10.58 -17.04 18.97
N ALA A 415 10.38 -18.33 18.79
CA ALA A 415 9.45 -18.84 17.79
C ALA A 415 8.01 -18.40 18.09
N GLN A 416 7.22 -18.25 17.04
CA GLN A 416 5.77 -18.06 17.17
C GLN A 416 5.13 -19.30 17.82
N ARG A 417 3.96 -19.11 18.41
CA ARG A 417 3.15 -20.17 18.98
C ARG A 417 1.92 -20.41 18.11
N GLU A 418 1.53 -21.67 17.99
CA GLU A 418 0.33 -22.05 17.25
C GLU A 418 -0.94 -21.61 18.01
N ILE A 419 -2.01 -21.36 17.25
CA ILE A 419 -3.34 -21.10 17.81
C ILE A 419 -3.88 -22.40 18.39
N PRO A 420 -4.43 -22.40 19.62
CA PRO A 420 -5.06 -23.60 20.20
C PRO A 420 -6.29 -24.07 19.40
N ASP A 421 -6.54 -25.37 19.41
CA ASP A 421 -7.72 -25.96 18.80
C ASP A 421 -9.02 -25.38 19.34
N GLY A 422 -10.00 -25.19 18.47
CA GLY A 422 -11.35 -24.74 18.84
C GLY A 422 -11.41 -23.31 19.35
N PHE A 423 -10.37 -22.52 19.13
CA PHE A 423 -10.31 -21.12 19.61
C PHE A 423 -11.31 -20.22 18.90
N VAL A 424 -11.44 -20.39 17.58
CA VAL A 424 -12.45 -19.72 16.75
C VAL A 424 -13.16 -20.80 15.93
N PRO A 425 -14.50 -20.77 15.84
CA PRO A 425 -15.23 -21.64 14.93
C PRO A 425 -14.74 -21.46 13.48
N GLY A 426 -14.57 -22.55 12.76
CA GLY A 426 -14.11 -22.55 11.37
C GLY A 426 -12.59 -22.57 11.18
N PHE A 427 -11.78 -22.37 12.23
CA PHE A 427 -10.32 -22.48 12.12
C PHE A 427 -9.89 -23.94 12.14
N GLY A 428 -9.14 -24.37 11.12
CA GLY A 428 -8.58 -25.69 10.94
C GLY A 428 -7.04 -25.73 11.07
N PRO A 429 -6.43 -26.91 10.82
CA PRO A 429 -4.98 -27.05 10.79
C PRO A 429 -4.28 -26.13 9.78
N GLU A 430 -4.94 -25.80 8.68
CA GLU A 430 -4.49 -24.90 7.61
C GLU A 430 -4.27 -23.46 8.08
N ASP A 431 -4.97 -23.04 9.14
CA ASP A 431 -4.88 -21.72 9.74
C ASP A 431 -3.75 -21.61 10.77
N ARG A 432 -3.05 -22.72 11.02
CA ARG A 432 -1.96 -22.77 12.00
C ARG A 432 -0.64 -22.72 11.29
N TYR A 433 0.19 -21.76 11.66
CA TYR A 433 1.52 -21.62 11.11
C TYR A 433 2.50 -21.05 12.12
N ARG A 434 3.77 -21.39 11.89
CA ARG A 434 4.93 -20.88 12.62
C ARG A 434 5.92 -20.35 11.61
N THR A 435 6.18 -19.07 11.65
CA THR A 435 7.25 -18.48 10.84
C THR A 435 8.58 -18.67 11.56
N GLU A 436 9.55 -19.25 10.84
CA GLU A 436 10.94 -19.24 11.26
C GLU A 436 11.59 -17.95 10.74
N PHE A 437 11.70 -16.96 11.62
CA PHE A 437 12.37 -15.71 11.28
C PHE A 437 13.87 -15.95 11.04
N PRO A 438 14.49 -15.33 10.01
CA PRO A 438 15.93 -15.34 9.87
C PRO A 438 16.58 -14.61 11.05
N ARG A 439 17.88 -14.84 11.27
CA ARG A 439 18.63 -14.12 12.33
C ARG A 439 18.79 -12.64 12.00
N ALA A 440 19.06 -12.34 10.72
CA ALA A 440 19.17 -10.97 10.23
C ALA A 440 18.99 -10.87 8.72
N TYR A 441 18.70 -9.66 8.24
CA TYR A 441 18.91 -9.24 6.88
C TYR A 441 20.12 -8.31 6.81
N VAL A 442 20.95 -8.48 5.80
CA VAL A 442 22.11 -7.61 5.54
C VAL A 442 21.91 -6.93 4.18
N ILE A 443 21.97 -5.60 4.17
CA ILE A 443 21.98 -4.80 2.95
C ILE A 443 23.45 -4.40 2.73
N PRO A 444 24.18 -5.05 1.82
CA PRO A 444 25.61 -4.82 1.65
C PRO A 444 25.88 -3.41 1.11
N ALA A 445 27.05 -2.86 1.46
CA ALA A 445 27.57 -1.64 0.84
C ALA A 445 28.59 -1.96 -0.25
N GLY A 446 29.02 -0.95 -1.01
CA GLY A 446 30.07 -1.05 -2.00
C GLY A 446 29.70 -1.86 -3.24
N ALA A 447 30.66 -2.62 -3.79
CA ALA A 447 30.49 -3.34 -5.06
C ALA A 447 29.45 -4.47 -5.02
N ASP A 448 29.12 -4.98 -3.83
CA ASP A 448 28.11 -6.01 -3.66
C ASP A 448 26.67 -5.46 -3.67
N GLN A 449 26.53 -4.13 -3.68
CA GLN A 449 25.24 -3.46 -3.75
C GLN A 449 24.90 -3.07 -5.19
N ARG A 450 23.77 -3.54 -5.70
CA ARG A 450 23.29 -3.20 -7.03
C ARG A 450 23.06 -1.69 -7.20
N SER A 451 22.44 -1.05 -6.20
CA SER A 451 22.15 0.37 -6.19
C SER A 451 22.21 0.93 -4.77
N ALA A 452 23.15 1.83 -4.52
CA ALA A 452 23.26 2.51 -3.23
C ALA A 452 22.03 3.39 -2.94
N VAL A 453 21.43 3.96 -3.98
CA VAL A 453 20.19 4.76 -3.88
C VAL A 453 19.03 3.89 -3.47
N ALA A 454 18.85 2.72 -4.08
CA ALA A 454 17.83 1.76 -3.71
C ALA A 454 18.01 1.23 -2.29
N ALA A 455 19.26 0.97 -1.88
CA ALA A 455 19.59 0.54 -0.52
C ALA A 455 19.21 1.60 0.50
N SER A 456 19.56 2.88 0.26
CA SER A 456 19.20 3.99 1.15
C SER A 456 17.68 4.17 1.23
N ARG A 457 16.97 4.13 0.09
CA ARG A 457 15.49 4.19 0.06
C ARG A 457 14.86 3.07 0.86
N LEU A 458 15.36 1.83 0.74
CA LEU A 458 14.85 0.68 1.50
C LEU A 458 15.10 0.87 3.00
N VAL A 459 16.30 1.31 3.40
CA VAL A 459 16.63 1.58 4.80
C VAL A 459 15.77 2.69 5.37
N ASP A 460 15.61 3.82 4.67
CA ASP A 460 14.74 4.92 5.10
C ASP A 460 13.29 4.46 5.26
N HIS A 461 12.81 3.63 4.35
CA HIS A 461 11.46 3.07 4.44
C HIS A 461 11.29 2.15 5.66
N LEU A 462 12.27 1.28 5.93
CA LEU A 462 12.26 0.42 7.12
C LEU A 462 12.26 1.25 8.41
N VAL A 463 13.13 2.25 8.50
CA VAL A 463 13.23 3.18 9.66
C VAL A 463 11.94 3.98 9.83
N ALA A 464 11.36 4.47 8.73
CA ALA A 464 10.09 5.21 8.76
C ALA A 464 8.90 4.34 9.19
N ASN A 465 9.01 3.02 9.10
CA ASN A 465 8.05 2.03 9.62
C ASN A 465 8.44 1.52 11.03
N ASP A 466 9.41 2.18 11.67
CA ASP A 466 9.88 1.82 13.02
C ASP A 466 10.56 0.44 13.12
N VAL A 467 11.12 -0.02 12.01
CA VAL A 467 12.02 -1.17 11.96
C VAL A 467 13.43 -0.69 12.31
N ARG A 468 14.06 -1.35 13.28
CA ARG A 468 15.41 -1.00 13.72
C ARG A 468 16.42 -1.47 12.70
N VAL A 469 17.18 -0.52 12.16
CA VAL A 469 18.29 -0.75 11.23
C VAL A 469 19.58 -0.20 11.85
N ARG A 470 20.66 -0.96 11.74
CA ARG A 470 21.99 -0.58 12.23
C ARG A 470 22.98 -0.57 11.08
N GLN A 471 23.97 0.32 11.14
CA GLN A 471 25.02 0.39 10.11
C GLN A 471 26.36 -0.06 10.72
N ALA A 472 27.10 -0.89 9.97
CA ALA A 472 28.39 -1.41 10.41
C ALA A 472 29.49 -0.34 10.30
N ASP A 473 30.21 -0.11 11.39
CA ASP A 473 31.32 0.86 11.48
C ASP A 473 32.59 0.37 10.77
N ARG A 474 32.74 -0.94 10.61
CA ARG A 474 33.91 -1.60 10.00
C ARG A 474 33.49 -2.87 9.26
N PRO A 475 34.35 -3.39 8.34
CA PRO A 475 34.09 -4.66 7.69
C PRO A 475 33.91 -5.79 8.71
N PHE A 476 32.98 -6.69 8.44
CA PHE A 476 32.66 -7.84 9.30
C PHE A 476 32.41 -9.10 8.47
N SER A 477 32.44 -10.26 9.13
CA SER A 477 32.06 -11.55 8.52
C SER A 477 30.85 -12.13 9.25
N LEU A 478 29.88 -12.61 8.46
CA LEU A 478 28.66 -13.20 9.00
C LEU A 478 28.23 -14.35 8.09
N ALA A 479 27.94 -15.52 8.66
CA ALA A 479 27.54 -16.73 7.94
C ALA A 479 28.47 -17.09 6.75
N GLY A 480 29.80 -16.92 6.91
CA GLY A 480 30.80 -17.23 5.89
C GLY A 480 30.98 -16.16 4.81
N ARG A 481 30.21 -15.10 4.82
CA ARG A 481 30.36 -13.97 3.87
C ARG A 481 30.97 -12.75 4.56
N ARG A 482 31.86 -12.05 3.85
CA ARG A 482 32.46 -10.78 4.32
C ARG A 482 31.66 -9.61 3.75
N TYR A 483 31.36 -8.64 4.62
CA TYR A 483 30.65 -7.42 4.28
C TYR A 483 31.52 -6.20 4.55
N PRO A 484 31.52 -5.19 3.69
CA PRO A 484 32.27 -3.96 3.93
C PRO A 484 31.65 -3.10 5.06
N ALA A 485 32.43 -2.15 5.58
CA ALA A 485 31.92 -1.07 6.39
C ALA A 485 30.82 -0.30 5.65
N GLY A 486 29.84 0.25 6.39
CA GLY A 486 28.70 0.94 5.80
C GLY A 486 27.54 0.01 5.39
N SER A 487 27.71 -1.33 5.45
CA SER A 487 26.60 -2.26 5.24
C SER A 487 25.57 -2.13 6.38
N TYR A 488 24.26 -2.25 6.02
CA TYR A 488 23.21 -2.16 7.01
C TYR A 488 22.78 -3.55 7.48
N LEU A 489 22.39 -3.63 8.75
CA LEU A 489 21.87 -4.83 9.40
C LEU A 489 20.49 -4.58 9.97
N VAL A 490 19.55 -5.46 9.63
CA VAL A 490 18.24 -5.57 10.26
C VAL A 490 18.28 -6.82 11.13
N ASP A 491 18.55 -6.63 12.42
CA ASP A 491 18.54 -7.70 13.40
C ASP A 491 17.09 -8.11 13.68
N MET A 492 16.77 -9.40 13.48
CA MET A 492 15.41 -9.89 13.69
C MET A 492 15.07 -10.17 15.16
N HIS A 493 16.02 -9.98 16.07
CA HIS A 493 15.76 -9.88 17.50
C HIS A 493 15.39 -8.44 17.85
N GLN A 494 14.20 -8.02 17.44
CA GLN A 494 13.65 -6.68 17.66
C GLN A 494 12.13 -6.75 17.90
N PRO A 495 11.52 -5.75 18.56
CA PRO A 495 10.09 -5.79 18.91
C PRO A 495 9.18 -6.03 17.72
N LYS A 496 9.38 -5.28 16.64
CA LYS A 496 8.56 -5.30 15.40
C LYS A 496 9.17 -6.18 14.32
N ARG A 497 9.74 -7.34 14.69
CA ARG A 497 10.35 -8.30 13.76
C ARG A 497 9.39 -8.74 12.66
N GLY A 498 8.11 -8.89 12.98
CA GLY A 498 7.10 -9.29 12.01
C GLY A 498 6.96 -8.28 10.87
N LEU A 499 6.96 -6.98 11.18
CA LEU A 499 6.94 -5.91 10.19
C LEU A 499 8.22 -5.91 9.33
N ALA A 500 9.39 -6.07 9.97
CA ALA A 500 10.65 -6.20 9.24
C ALA A 500 10.64 -7.40 8.27
N ASN A 501 10.14 -8.55 8.73
CA ASN A 501 10.11 -9.76 7.91
C ASN A 501 9.14 -9.64 6.75
N VAL A 502 7.91 -9.17 6.97
CA VAL A 502 6.90 -9.05 5.92
C VAL A 502 7.32 -8.12 4.78
N MET A 503 8.17 -7.14 5.06
CA MET A 503 8.75 -6.25 4.03
C MET A 503 9.92 -6.90 3.28
N LEU A 504 10.74 -7.71 3.97
CA LEU A 504 12.03 -8.20 3.44
C LEU A 504 12.02 -9.67 3.02
N GLU A 505 11.06 -10.46 3.45
CA GLU A 505 10.97 -11.87 3.06
C GLU A 505 10.70 -12.02 1.54
N ARG A 506 10.93 -13.23 1.07
CA ARG A 506 10.59 -13.59 -0.30
C ARG A 506 9.08 -13.68 -0.51
N GLY A 507 8.36 -14.06 0.52
CA GLY A 507 6.98 -14.52 0.43
C GLY A 507 6.88 -15.97 -0.04
N SER A 508 5.67 -16.42 -0.32
CA SER A 508 5.38 -17.79 -0.78
C SER A 508 4.22 -17.82 -1.77
N ASP A 509 4.18 -18.88 -2.57
CA ASP A 509 3.00 -19.22 -3.37
C ASP A 509 1.89 -19.72 -2.45
N ILE A 510 0.76 -19.03 -2.41
CA ILE A 510 -0.41 -19.38 -1.60
C ILE A 510 -1.57 -19.91 -2.44
N SER A 511 -1.38 -20.11 -3.74
CA SER A 511 -2.43 -20.51 -4.68
C SER A 511 -3.16 -21.81 -4.28
N ALA A 512 -2.45 -22.74 -3.65
CA ALA A 512 -3.04 -24.01 -3.19
C ALA A 512 -3.81 -23.85 -1.85
N LYS A 513 -3.52 -22.80 -1.07
CA LYS A 513 -4.11 -22.60 0.27
C LYS A 513 -5.41 -21.85 0.23
N VAL A 514 -5.53 -20.88 -0.69
CA VAL A 514 -6.69 -20.00 -0.78
C VAL A 514 -7.34 -20.09 -2.16
N PRO A 515 -8.66 -20.20 -2.23
CA PRO A 515 -9.37 -20.30 -3.49
C PRO A 515 -9.34 -18.98 -4.28
N VAL A 516 -9.49 -17.84 -3.61
CA VAL A 516 -9.56 -16.50 -4.20
C VAL A 516 -8.85 -15.49 -3.31
N MET A 517 -8.08 -14.57 -3.87
CA MET A 517 -7.52 -13.43 -3.16
C MET A 517 -8.30 -12.17 -3.49
N TYR A 518 -8.59 -11.37 -2.45
CA TYR A 518 -9.27 -10.09 -2.61
C TYR A 518 -8.38 -9.03 -3.26
N ASP A 519 -7.09 -9.02 -2.90
CA ASP A 519 -6.11 -8.06 -3.43
C ASP A 519 -4.73 -8.71 -3.55
N ILE A 520 -3.64 -7.93 -3.58
CA ILE A 520 -2.28 -8.46 -3.76
C ILE A 520 -1.88 -9.42 -2.63
N SER A 521 -1.12 -10.41 -2.98
CA SER A 521 -0.63 -11.48 -2.11
C SER A 521 0.89 -11.64 -2.10
N GLY A 522 1.61 -10.81 -2.89
CA GLY A 522 3.07 -10.77 -2.93
C GLY A 522 3.55 -9.33 -3.17
N TRP A 523 4.55 -8.88 -2.39
CA TRP A 523 5.01 -7.47 -2.42
C TRP A 523 6.49 -7.28 -2.10
N SER A 524 7.26 -8.27 -1.77
CA SER A 524 8.66 -8.23 -1.29
C SER A 524 9.49 -7.01 -1.72
N HIS A 525 9.77 -6.08 -0.79
CA HIS A 525 10.65 -4.94 -1.06
C HIS A 525 12.07 -5.39 -1.43
N ARG A 526 12.54 -6.51 -0.84
CA ARG A 526 13.82 -7.10 -1.17
C ARG A 526 13.94 -7.47 -2.65
N LEU A 527 12.88 -8.00 -3.24
CA LEU A 527 12.89 -8.45 -4.64
C LEU A 527 12.54 -7.32 -5.63
N LEU A 528 11.67 -6.38 -5.22
CA LEU A 528 11.06 -5.40 -6.13
C LEU A 528 11.63 -3.97 -6.00
N TRP A 529 12.42 -3.66 -4.94
CA TRP A 529 12.91 -2.29 -4.73
C TRP A 529 14.33 -2.02 -5.24
N GLY A 530 15.01 -3.02 -5.78
CA GLY A 530 16.28 -2.86 -6.48
C GLY A 530 17.53 -2.84 -5.60
N ALA A 531 17.41 -2.96 -4.29
CA ALA A 531 18.53 -3.12 -3.37
C ALA A 531 18.96 -4.60 -3.28
N SER A 532 20.27 -4.86 -3.20
CA SER A 532 20.78 -6.18 -2.81
C SER A 532 20.54 -6.40 -1.33
N VAL A 533 19.95 -7.53 -0.95
CA VAL A 533 19.68 -7.89 0.44
C VAL A 533 19.95 -9.37 0.65
N ASP A 534 20.82 -9.69 1.61
CA ASP A 534 21.15 -11.06 2.00
C ASP A 534 20.33 -11.52 3.20
N ILE A 535 19.93 -12.79 3.19
CA ILE A 535 19.25 -13.43 4.31
C ILE A 535 20.24 -14.23 5.13
N VAL A 536 20.40 -13.90 6.40
CA VAL A 536 21.22 -14.65 7.34
C VAL A 536 20.33 -15.47 8.26
N ARG A 537 20.26 -16.76 8.03
CA ARG A 537 19.35 -17.64 8.77
C ARG A 537 19.79 -17.91 10.21
N LYS A 538 21.10 -18.07 10.45
CA LYS A 538 21.69 -18.44 11.75
C LYS A 538 23.02 -17.72 11.94
N GLY A 539 23.42 -17.50 13.19
CA GLY A 539 24.72 -16.90 13.50
C GLY A 539 24.65 -15.90 14.67
N ARG A 540 25.79 -15.63 15.29
CA ARG A 540 25.91 -14.59 16.29
C ARG A 540 26.21 -13.27 15.60
N LEU A 541 25.45 -12.22 15.93
CA LEU A 541 25.72 -10.85 15.48
C LEU A 541 26.69 -10.19 16.47
N ASP A 542 27.99 -10.32 16.20
CA ASP A 542 29.05 -9.62 16.92
C ASP A 542 29.68 -8.59 15.96
N VAL A 543 28.89 -7.56 15.67
CA VAL A 543 29.26 -6.52 14.70
C VAL A 543 29.18 -5.17 15.39
N ARG A 544 30.28 -4.41 15.34
CA ARG A 544 30.25 -3.02 15.81
C ARG A 544 29.43 -2.18 14.85
N THR A 545 28.37 -1.56 15.38
CA THR A 545 27.38 -0.82 14.61
C THR A 545 26.87 0.40 15.38
N HIS A 546 26.26 1.33 14.67
CA HIS A 546 25.44 2.40 15.23
C HIS A 546 24.02 2.33 14.65
N ASP A 547 23.06 2.94 15.34
CA ASP A 547 21.67 2.99 14.91
C ASP A 547 21.51 3.98 13.75
N VAL A 548 20.65 3.62 12.76
CA VAL A 548 20.37 4.45 11.61
C VAL A 548 19.06 5.21 11.82
N VAL A 549 19.12 6.53 11.70
CA VAL A 549 17.95 7.42 11.77
C VAL A 549 17.49 7.83 10.36
N ALA A 550 18.44 7.92 9.44
CA ALA A 550 18.22 8.16 8.02
C ALA A 550 19.41 7.64 7.22
N ALA A 551 19.17 7.11 6.05
CA ALA A 551 20.22 6.70 5.14
C ALA A 551 20.42 7.78 4.07
N SER A 552 21.68 8.16 3.85
CA SER A 552 22.04 9.13 2.80
C SER A 552 22.97 8.49 1.82
N PRO A 553 22.55 8.25 0.56
CA PRO A 553 23.45 7.74 -0.45
C PRO A 553 24.50 8.80 -0.77
N THR A 554 25.76 8.41 -0.75
CA THR A 554 26.85 9.30 -1.15
C THR A 554 26.96 9.32 -2.67
N GLY A 555 26.34 10.32 -3.30
CA GLY A 555 26.53 10.59 -4.71
C GLY A 555 27.92 11.12 -5.02
N GLY A 556 28.38 10.94 -6.24
CA GLY A 556 29.69 11.44 -6.64
C GLY A 556 30.12 11.08 -8.06
N ILE A 557 31.34 11.49 -8.39
CA ILE A 557 31.95 11.21 -9.69
C ILE A 557 33.24 10.47 -9.45
N ASP A 558 33.29 9.20 -9.88
CA ASP A 558 34.44 8.32 -9.80
C ASP A 558 35.27 8.32 -11.11
N ALA A 559 34.88 9.13 -12.10
CA ALA A 559 35.54 9.28 -13.37
C ALA A 559 36.76 10.22 -13.29
N ALA A 560 37.81 9.93 -14.09
CA ALA A 560 38.99 10.78 -14.20
C ALA A 560 38.64 12.19 -14.72
N PRO A 561 39.42 13.23 -14.33
CA PRO A 561 39.20 14.58 -14.86
C PRO A 561 39.32 14.62 -16.40
N GLY A 562 38.46 15.37 -17.06
CA GLY A 562 38.44 15.51 -18.53
C GLY A 562 37.82 14.33 -19.30
N ARG A 563 37.38 13.27 -18.63
CA ARG A 563 36.65 12.16 -19.25
C ARG A 563 35.18 12.39 -19.25
N ASP A 564 34.50 11.90 -20.28
CA ASP A 564 33.06 11.81 -20.29
C ASP A 564 32.58 10.85 -19.19
N LEU A 565 31.39 11.11 -18.65
CA LEU A 565 30.85 10.42 -17.51
C LEU A 565 29.77 9.43 -17.95
N ALA A 566 29.73 8.28 -17.32
CA ALA A 566 28.70 7.25 -17.52
C ALA A 566 27.79 7.14 -16.32
N LEU A 567 26.47 7.02 -16.54
CA LEU A 567 25.46 6.68 -15.55
C LEU A 567 24.66 5.48 -16.06
N LYS A 568 24.71 4.35 -15.34
CA LYS A 568 23.84 3.19 -15.60
C LYS A 568 22.49 3.41 -14.97
N LEU A 569 21.41 3.15 -15.73
CA LEU A 569 20.05 3.26 -15.23
C LEU A 569 19.65 1.96 -14.50
N VAL A 570 19.89 1.90 -13.20
CA VAL A 570 19.55 0.76 -12.34
C VAL A 570 18.46 1.09 -11.31
N ASP A 571 18.17 2.38 -11.12
CA ASP A 571 17.14 2.89 -10.20
C ASP A 571 16.37 4.06 -10.82
N GLY A 572 15.15 4.33 -10.32
CA GLY A 572 14.35 5.49 -10.76
C GLY A 572 15.03 6.83 -10.51
N LYS A 573 15.89 6.96 -9.48
CA LYS A 573 16.65 8.18 -9.20
C LYS A 573 17.76 8.44 -10.22
N ASP A 574 18.33 7.39 -10.81
CA ASP A 574 19.26 7.57 -11.93
C ASP A 574 18.54 8.25 -13.10
N VAL A 575 17.29 7.85 -13.35
CA VAL A 575 16.43 8.45 -14.38
C VAL A 575 16.10 9.90 -14.04
N SER A 576 15.74 10.18 -12.77
CA SER A 576 15.50 11.56 -12.31
C SER A 576 16.72 12.45 -12.52
N ALA A 577 17.93 11.92 -12.25
CA ALA A 577 19.20 12.61 -12.47
C ALA A 577 19.43 12.93 -13.96
N VAL A 578 19.18 11.97 -14.84
CA VAL A 578 19.29 12.16 -16.30
C VAL A 578 18.30 13.22 -16.80
N ASN A 579 17.03 13.12 -16.38
CA ASN A 579 16.00 14.07 -16.79
C ASN A 579 16.25 15.48 -16.23
N ASP A 580 16.86 15.63 -15.04
CA ASP A 580 17.29 16.93 -14.49
C ASP A 580 18.37 17.56 -15.43
N LEU A 581 19.40 16.78 -15.83
CA LEU A 581 20.42 17.25 -16.75
C LEU A 581 19.83 17.64 -18.12
N LEU A 582 18.92 16.83 -18.68
CA LEU A 582 18.23 17.14 -19.93
C LEU A 582 17.37 18.41 -19.82
N ASN A 583 16.70 18.60 -18.68
CA ASN A 583 15.87 19.78 -18.41
C ASN A 583 16.71 21.07 -18.29
N ARG A 584 17.99 20.97 -17.92
CA ARG A 584 18.97 22.06 -17.95
C ARG A 584 19.51 22.35 -19.36
N GLY A 585 19.05 21.60 -20.38
CA GLY A 585 19.47 21.80 -21.77
C GLY A 585 20.83 21.18 -22.12
N LEU A 586 21.33 20.25 -21.31
CA LEU A 586 22.60 19.59 -21.57
C LEU A 586 22.46 18.52 -22.67
N ALA A 587 23.42 18.48 -23.57
CA ALA A 587 23.52 17.44 -24.60
C ALA A 587 24.04 16.15 -23.95
N LEU A 588 23.21 15.14 -23.83
CA LEU A 588 23.57 13.82 -23.33
C LEU A 588 23.61 12.80 -24.46
N GLY A 589 24.28 11.66 -24.22
CA GLY A 589 24.28 10.52 -25.13
C GLY A 589 23.77 9.25 -24.46
N ARG A 590 23.39 8.27 -25.27
CA ARG A 590 22.97 6.94 -24.81
C ARG A 590 23.74 5.89 -25.60
N VAL A 591 24.32 4.94 -24.90
CA VAL A 591 25.00 3.75 -25.50
C VAL A 591 23.95 2.64 -25.70
N ASP A 592 24.25 1.66 -26.56
CA ASP A 592 23.34 0.57 -26.93
C ASP A 592 22.89 -0.27 -25.70
N ASP A 593 23.75 -0.43 -24.67
CA ASP A 593 23.43 -1.12 -23.42
C ASP A 593 22.53 -0.30 -22.47
N GLY A 594 22.12 0.90 -22.89
CA GLY A 594 21.27 1.80 -22.12
C GLY A 594 22.01 2.74 -21.17
N THR A 595 23.34 2.67 -21.07
CA THR A 595 24.16 3.60 -20.28
C THR A 595 24.06 5.02 -20.84
N ILE A 596 23.92 6.00 -19.94
CA ILE A 596 23.84 7.42 -20.31
C ILE A 596 25.24 8.04 -20.22
N VAL A 597 25.61 8.78 -21.25
CA VAL A 597 26.89 9.50 -21.35
C VAL A 597 26.61 10.99 -21.13
N VAL A 598 27.31 11.56 -20.16
CA VAL A 598 27.35 13.00 -19.87
C VAL A 598 28.70 13.56 -20.27
N PRO A 599 28.75 14.58 -21.13
CA PRO A 599 30.04 15.10 -21.60
C PRO A 599 30.86 15.68 -20.46
N ALA A 600 32.20 15.60 -20.58
CA ALA A 600 33.13 16.12 -19.58
C ALA A 600 32.90 17.62 -19.27
N SER A 601 32.42 18.41 -20.23
CA SER A 601 32.07 19.81 -20.07
C SER A 601 30.92 20.05 -19.11
N ALA A 602 30.04 19.05 -18.87
CA ALA A 602 28.92 19.12 -17.96
C ALA A 602 29.25 18.55 -16.56
N ARG A 603 30.52 18.31 -16.23
CA ARG A 603 30.95 17.69 -14.97
C ARG A 603 30.45 18.42 -13.71
N GLN A 604 30.38 19.74 -13.73
CA GLN A 604 29.87 20.51 -12.59
C GLN A 604 28.38 20.22 -12.36
N ALA A 605 27.56 20.27 -13.41
CA ALA A 605 26.13 19.93 -13.33
C ALA A 605 25.92 18.47 -12.90
N ALA A 606 26.75 17.55 -13.39
CA ALA A 606 26.73 16.16 -12.97
C ALA A 606 27.06 15.99 -11.47
N ALA A 607 28.00 16.77 -10.91
CA ALA A 607 28.35 16.74 -9.50
C ALA A 607 27.18 17.25 -8.62
N GLU A 608 26.49 18.33 -9.03
CA GLU A 608 25.29 18.83 -8.33
C GLU A 608 24.17 17.79 -8.33
N VAL A 609 23.92 17.16 -9.48
CA VAL A 609 22.91 16.12 -9.64
C VAL A 609 23.28 14.87 -8.86
N ALA A 610 24.57 14.48 -8.86
CA ALA A 610 25.07 13.37 -8.04
C ALA A 610 24.75 13.59 -6.55
N GLY A 611 25.05 14.79 -6.03
CA GLY A 611 24.73 15.14 -4.64
C GLY A 611 23.24 15.15 -4.35
N ARG A 612 22.42 15.68 -5.28
CA ARG A 612 20.95 15.77 -5.12
C ARG A 612 20.26 14.41 -5.07
N TYR A 613 20.62 13.52 -6.00
CA TYR A 613 19.93 12.22 -6.16
C TYR A 613 20.69 11.05 -5.55
N GLY A 614 21.92 11.25 -5.06
CA GLY A 614 22.76 10.20 -4.49
C GLY A 614 23.37 9.26 -5.54
N VAL A 615 23.36 9.62 -6.82
CA VAL A 615 23.82 8.78 -7.92
C VAL A 615 25.35 8.90 -8.12
N ARG A 616 25.96 7.88 -8.74
CA ARG A 616 27.41 7.85 -9.00
C ARG A 616 27.73 7.74 -10.48
N PHE A 617 28.58 8.65 -10.95
CA PHE A 617 29.08 8.63 -12.32
C PHE A 617 30.46 7.96 -12.37
N THR A 618 30.68 7.18 -13.41
CA THR A 618 31.98 6.51 -13.71
C THR A 618 32.55 6.98 -15.06
N ASP A 619 33.69 6.48 -15.46
CA ASP A 619 34.24 6.76 -16.81
C ASP A 619 33.30 6.20 -17.90
N ALA A 620 33.00 7.01 -18.91
CA ALA A 620 32.21 6.56 -20.05
C ALA A 620 33.08 5.75 -21.03
N ALA A 621 32.45 4.74 -21.64
CA ALA A 621 33.03 3.92 -22.71
C ALA A 621 31.97 3.71 -23.81
N GLY A 622 32.43 3.52 -25.03
CA GLY A 622 31.58 3.26 -26.20
C GLY A 622 31.11 4.52 -26.93
N THR A 623 30.51 4.30 -28.11
CA THR A 623 29.95 5.37 -28.94
C THR A 623 28.51 5.62 -28.51
N ALA A 624 28.17 6.87 -28.20
CA ALA A 624 26.85 7.25 -27.76
C ALA A 624 26.05 7.95 -28.86
N THR A 625 24.77 7.62 -28.96
CA THR A 625 23.77 8.33 -29.77
C THR A 625 23.15 9.48 -28.96
N PRO A 626 22.80 10.62 -29.60
CA PRO A 626 22.20 11.73 -28.88
C PRO A 626 20.93 11.34 -28.13
N LEU A 627 20.85 11.74 -26.86
CA LEU A 627 19.67 11.62 -26.02
C LEU A 627 19.05 12.99 -25.78
N THR A 628 17.76 13.13 -26.06
CA THR A 628 16.99 14.35 -25.83
C THR A 628 15.92 14.14 -24.77
N ARG A 629 15.44 15.23 -24.18
CA ARG A 629 14.26 15.23 -23.30
C ARG A 629 13.09 14.56 -24.02
N LYS A 630 12.32 13.76 -23.28
CA LYS A 630 11.16 13.06 -23.80
C LYS A 630 9.87 13.59 -23.18
N THR A 631 8.89 13.88 -24.06
CA THR A 631 7.52 14.23 -23.68
C THR A 631 6.59 13.07 -23.98
N ILE A 632 5.83 12.66 -22.99
CA ILE A 632 4.96 11.48 -23.03
C ILE A 632 3.50 11.92 -23.11
N ALA A 633 2.74 11.42 -24.08
CA ALA A 633 1.28 11.40 -23.99
C ALA A 633 0.88 10.15 -23.20
N GLY A 634 0.28 10.32 -22.02
CA GLY A 634 0.02 9.22 -21.08
C GLY A 634 -1.47 8.91 -20.94
N ALA A 635 -1.91 7.78 -21.47
CA ALA A 635 -3.17 7.15 -21.10
C ALA A 635 -2.86 6.09 -20.04
N VAL A 636 -2.69 6.52 -18.80
CA VAL A 636 -2.12 5.75 -17.70
C VAL A 636 -2.91 5.95 -16.41
N GLY A 637 -2.77 5.02 -15.44
CA GLY A 637 -3.33 5.17 -14.11
C GLY A 637 -2.64 6.27 -13.29
N PRO A 638 -3.26 6.72 -12.18
CA PRO A 638 -2.68 7.75 -11.30
C PRO A 638 -1.32 7.35 -10.74
N ASP A 639 -1.12 6.10 -10.37
CA ASP A 639 0.12 5.54 -9.86
C ASP A 639 1.25 5.55 -10.89
N GLU A 640 0.95 5.19 -12.12
CA GLU A 640 1.89 5.26 -13.23
C GLU A 640 2.24 6.70 -13.60
N LEU A 641 1.22 7.58 -13.62
CA LEU A 641 1.42 9.01 -13.85
C LEU A 641 2.36 9.60 -12.82
N LYS A 642 2.15 9.27 -11.53
CA LYS A 642 3.04 9.68 -10.45
C LYS A 642 4.45 9.12 -10.66
N ALA A 643 4.60 7.83 -10.91
CA ALA A 643 5.89 7.17 -11.09
C ALA A 643 6.70 7.77 -12.26
N LEU A 644 6.06 8.04 -13.39
CA LEU A 644 6.69 8.68 -14.55
C LEU A 644 7.13 10.12 -14.23
N ARG A 645 6.30 10.90 -13.53
CA ARG A 645 6.63 12.26 -13.10
C ARG A 645 7.76 12.28 -12.06
N ASP A 646 7.75 11.36 -11.10
CA ASP A 646 8.83 11.20 -10.09
C ASP A 646 10.18 10.88 -10.74
N MET A 647 10.18 10.19 -11.89
CA MET A 647 11.35 10.01 -12.72
C MET A 647 11.76 11.24 -13.55
N GLY A 648 10.97 12.33 -13.49
CA GLY A 648 11.26 13.60 -14.18
C GLY A 648 10.82 13.67 -15.64
N PHE A 649 9.97 12.76 -16.11
CA PHE A 649 9.36 12.87 -17.44
C PHE A 649 8.27 13.93 -17.50
N ASP A 650 8.16 14.62 -18.64
CA ASP A 650 7.04 15.49 -18.97
C ASP A 650 5.90 14.60 -19.47
N VAL A 651 4.86 14.41 -18.64
CA VAL A 651 3.73 13.55 -18.98
C VAL A 651 2.46 14.39 -19.14
N ARG A 652 1.88 14.35 -20.32
CA ARG A 652 0.60 14.97 -20.67
C ARG A 652 -0.48 13.89 -20.68
N PRO A 653 -1.43 13.95 -19.73
CA PRO A 653 -2.52 12.98 -19.70
C PRO A 653 -3.36 13.05 -20.97
N VAL A 654 -3.71 11.90 -21.52
CA VAL A 654 -4.60 11.78 -22.69
C VAL A 654 -5.66 10.71 -22.45
N SER A 655 -6.82 10.90 -23.10
CA SER A 655 -7.92 9.94 -23.12
C SER A 655 -8.49 9.88 -24.54
N ALA A 656 -9.42 8.96 -24.82
CA ALA A 656 -10.12 8.93 -26.08
C ALA A 656 -10.84 10.28 -26.37
N ALA A 657 -11.44 10.90 -25.34
CA ALA A 657 -12.09 12.21 -25.47
C ALA A 657 -11.10 13.32 -25.87
N VAL A 658 -9.94 13.38 -25.23
CA VAL A 658 -8.88 14.35 -25.56
C VAL A 658 -8.37 14.17 -26.98
N LEU A 659 -8.11 12.93 -27.38
CA LEU A 659 -7.63 12.62 -28.74
C LEU A 659 -8.69 12.93 -29.81
N ASN A 660 -9.95 12.64 -29.54
CA ASN A 660 -11.06 12.92 -30.45
C ASN A 660 -11.37 14.41 -30.60
N ALA A 661 -11.06 15.22 -29.58
CA ALA A 661 -11.20 16.67 -29.66
C ALA A 661 -10.08 17.37 -30.45
N GLY A 662 -9.06 16.63 -30.88
CA GLY A 662 -7.91 17.13 -31.62
C GLY A 662 -6.71 17.39 -30.69
N PHE A 663 -5.77 16.47 -30.68
CA PHE A 663 -4.56 16.53 -29.85
C PHE A 663 -3.33 16.91 -30.68
N ASP A 664 -2.53 17.85 -30.18
CA ASP A 664 -1.28 18.25 -30.84
C ASP A 664 -0.12 17.27 -30.55
N TRP A 665 0.15 16.41 -31.52
CA TRP A 665 1.23 15.44 -31.48
C TRP A 665 2.63 16.02 -31.80
N SER A 666 2.74 17.30 -32.19
CA SER A 666 4.00 17.87 -32.71
C SER A 666 5.14 17.85 -31.68
N ARG A 667 4.82 17.92 -30.39
CA ARG A 667 5.76 17.95 -29.26
C ARG A 667 5.79 16.66 -28.46
N ILE A 668 5.21 15.59 -28.97
CA ILE A 668 5.13 14.30 -28.29
C ILE A 668 6.18 13.36 -28.91
N ASP A 669 6.94 12.70 -28.07
CA ASP A 669 7.94 11.72 -28.45
C ASP A 669 7.42 10.29 -28.29
N LEU A 670 6.54 10.05 -27.31
CA LEU A 670 6.06 8.73 -26.95
C LEU A 670 4.60 8.76 -26.49
N LEU A 671 3.84 7.74 -26.85
CA LEU A 671 2.55 7.41 -26.29
C LEU A 671 2.71 6.26 -25.29
N PHE A 672 2.24 6.42 -24.05
CA PHE A 672 2.16 5.35 -23.06
C PHE A 672 0.69 4.96 -22.87
N VAL A 673 0.36 3.66 -23.04
CA VAL A 673 -1.01 3.15 -22.93
C VAL A 673 -1.06 1.99 -21.94
N SER A 674 -1.76 2.19 -20.82
CA SER A 674 -2.02 1.15 -19.81
C SER A 674 -3.45 1.20 -19.29
N SER A 675 -4.12 2.35 -19.43
CA SER A 675 -5.47 2.58 -18.89
C SER A 675 -6.23 3.58 -19.76
N GLY A 676 -7.57 3.50 -19.75
CA GLY A 676 -8.49 4.54 -20.24
C GLY A 676 -8.45 4.87 -21.75
N LEU A 677 -7.67 4.17 -22.57
CA LEU A 677 -7.60 4.41 -24.01
C LEU A 677 -7.82 3.12 -24.81
N ARG A 678 -8.96 3.05 -25.49
CA ARG A 678 -9.24 2.01 -26.48
C ARG A 678 -9.11 2.59 -27.87
N TYR A 679 -8.35 1.91 -28.74
CA TYR A 679 -8.18 2.34 -30.13
C TYR A 679 -9.51 2.41 -30.88
N THR A 680 -10.45 1.51 -30.55
CA THR A 680 -11.79 1.46 -31.15
C THR A 680 -12.65 2.68 -30.84
N ASP A 681 -12.42 3.37 -29.73
CA ASP A 681 -13.21 4.54 -29.29
C ASP A 681 -12.77 5.85 -29.98
N LEU A 682 -11.69 5.77 -30.79
CA LEU A 682 -11.18 6.91 -31.52
C LEU A 682 -11.98 7.16 -32.82
N THR A 683 -12.25 8.43 -33.10
CA THR A 683 -12.81 8.85 -34.39
C THR A 683 -11.83 8.57 -35.51
N PRO A 684 -12.30 8.49 -36.79
CA PRO A 684 -11.40 8.32 -37.95
C PRO A 684 -10.27 9.36 -37.96
N ALA A 685 -10.59 10.64 -37.74
CA ALA A 685 -9.61 11.73 -37.73
C ALA A 685 -8.56 11.56 -36.59
N ALA A 686 -8.97 11.15 -35.39
CA ALA A 686 -8.05 10.85 -34.30
C ALA A 686 -7.17 9.63 -34.59
N LYS A 687 -7.70 8.59 -35.23
CA LYS A 687 -6.93 7.43 -35.70
C LYS A 687 -5.88 7.81 -36.73
N ASP A 688 -6.23 8.66 -37.70
CA ASP A 688 -5.29 9.12 -38.73
C ASP A 688 -4.16 9.96 -38.13
N ALA A 689 -4.50 10.89 -37.21
CA ALA A 689 -3.51 11.69 -36.48
C ALA A 689 -2.59 10.80 -35.62
N LEU A 690 -3.14 9.82 -34.91
CA LEU A 690 -2.38 8.84 -34.13
C LEU A 690 -1.47 7.98 -35.02
N ARG A 691 -1.94 7.49 -36.16
CA ARG A 691 -1.13 6.71 -37.10
C ARG A 691 0.04 7.53 -37.65
N ALA A 692 -0.22 8.81 -38.02
CA ALA A 692 0.83 9.73 -38.44
C ALA A 692 1.87 9.96 -37.35
N PHE A 693 1.45 10.02 -36.08
CA PHE A 693 2.38 10.06 -34.94
C PHE A 693 3.16 8.76 -34.81
N LEU A 694 2.51 7.58 -34.83
CA LEU A 694 3.14 6.27 -34.66
C LEU A 694 4.14 5.93 -35.75
N ALA A 695 4.09 6.58 -36.92
CA ALA A 695 5.10 6.47 -37.98
C ALA A 695 6.46 7.08 -37.57
N ARG A 696 6.49 7.98 -36.59
CA ARG A 696 7.70 8.71 -36.18
C ARG A 696 7.99 8.68 -34.68
N GLY A 697 6.98 8.44 -33.85
CA GLY A 697 7.04 8.42 -32.41
C GLY A 697 7.05 6.99 -31.83
N GLY A 698 7.42 6.89 -30.56
CA GLY A 698 7.43 5.62 -29.86
C GLY A 698 6.11 5.29 -29.16
N VAL A 699 5.95 4.02 -28.79
CA VAL A 699 4.84 3.59 -27.95
C VAL A 699 5.31 2.59 -26.90
N VAL A 700 4.79 2.74 -25.67
CA VAL A 700 4.93 1.74 -24.59
C VAL A 700 3.53 1.34 -24.17
N THR A 701 3.29 0.05 -24.02
CA THR A 701 2.00 -0.44 -23.53
C THR A 701 2.17 -1.42 -22.38
N ARG A 702 1.12 -1.54 -21.53
CA ARG A 702 1.08 -2.43 -20.38
C ARG A 702 -0.33 -2.97 -20.13
N GLY A 703 -0.39 -4.20 -19.59
CA GLY A 703 -1.62 -4.81 -19.11
C GLY A 703 -2.68 -5.07 -20.19
N ALA A 704 -3.90 -5.35 -19.76
CA ALA A 704 -5.01 -5.70 -20.66
C ALA A 704 -5.34 -4.62 -21.70
N THR A 705 -5.37 -3.34 -21.26
CA THR A 705 -5.65 -2.20 -22.15
C THR A 705 -4.54 -2.07 -23.19
N GLY A 706 -3.28 -2.14 -22.77
CA GLY A 706 -2.13 -2.08 -23.67
C GLY A 706 -2.07 -3.25 -24.65
N ALA A 707 -2.35 -4.46 -24.21
CA ALA A 707 -2.41 -5.66 -25.04
C ALA A 707 -3.47 -5.54 -26.14
N ARG A 708 -4.68 -5.07 -25.77
CA ARG A 708 -5.76 -4.80 -26.74
C ARG A 708 -5.38 -3.68 -27.69
N PHE A 709 -4.79 -2.59 -27.18
CA PHE A 709 -4.34 -1.47 -28.00
C PHE A 709 -3.30 -1.93 -29.04
N ASN A 710 -2.36 -2.80 -28.67
CA ASN A 710 -1.40 -3.41 -29.61
C ASN A 710 -2.12 -4.12 -30.75
N THR A 711 -3.09 -4.96 -30.44
CA THR A 711 -3.85 -5.74 -31.43
C THR A 711 -4.67 -4.83 -32.35
N ASP A 712 -5.43 -3.88 -31.78
CA ASP A 712 -6.36 -3.02 -32.52
C ASP A 712 -5.64 -1.98 -33.40
N ALA A 713 -4.49 -1.48 -32.95
CA ALA A 713 -3.68 -0.51 -33.69
C ALA A 713 -2.65 -1.15 -34.63
N GLY A 714 -2.42 -2.47 -34.53
CA GLY A 714 -1.44 -3.19 -35.35
C GLY A 714 0.00 -2.75 -35.08
N LEU A 715 0.41 -2.67 -33.79
CA LEU A 715 1.75 -2.17 -33.45
C LEU A 715 2.84 -3.21 -33.73
N LEU A 716 2.80 -4.33 -32.99
CA LEU A 716 3.77 -5.44 -33.14
C LEU A 716 3.02 -6.74 -33.44
N GLU A 717 3.63 -7.57 -34.29
CA GLU A 717 3.21 -8.95 -34.51
C GLU A 717 3.58 -9.78 -33.25
N ALA A 718 2.81 -9.62 -32.21
CA ALA A 718 2.96 -10.31 -30.94
C ALA A 718 1.56 -10.55 -30.37
N ARG A 719 1.11 -11.80 -30.38
CA ARG A 719 -0.22 -12.14 -29.90
C ARG A 719 -0.24 -12.17 -28.37
N PRO A 720 -1.05 -11.31 -27.72
CA PRO A 720 -1.17 -11.34 -26.28
C PRO A 720 -2.00 -12.54 -25.83
N VAL A 721 -1.56 -13.21 -24.78
CA VAL A 721 -2.29 -14.26 -24.07
C VAL A 721 -2.50 -13.78 -22.65
N ALA A 722 -3.76 -13.76 -22.21
CA ALA A 722 -4.11 -13.36 -20.86
C ALA A 722 -3.96 -14.54 -19.91
N GLY A 723 -3.26 -14.33 -18.80
CA GLY A 723 -3.30 -15.21 -17.66
C GLY A 723 -4.62 -15.13 -16.90
N TRP A 724 -4.72 -15.86 -15.79
CA TRP A 724 -5.88 -15.73 -14.91
C TRP A 724 -5.98 -14.29 -14.39
N GLU A 725 -7.15 -13.69 -14.50
CA GLU A 725 -7.34 -12.25 -14.25
C GLU A 725 -7.07 -11.81 -12.82
N ASP A 726 -7.25 -12.71 -11.84
CA ASP A 726 -6.97 -12.44 -10.43
C ASP A 726 -5.56 -12.88 -10.02
N GLY A 727 -4.77 -13.40 -10.97
CA GLY A 727 -3.38 -13.76 -10.74
C GLY A 727 -2.54 -12.56 -10.37
N ASN A 728 -1.87 -12.58 -9.20
CA ASN A 728 -1.06 -11.49 -8.71
C ASN A 728 0.14 -11.98 -7.90
N GLY A 729 1.17 -11.17 -7.86
CA GLY A 729 2.34 -11.43 -7.03
C GLY A 729 3.67 -11.15 -7.69
N VAL A 730 4.73 -11.62 -7.03
CA VAL A 730 6.12 -11.54 -7.49
C VAL A 730 6.41 -12.73 -8.38
N VAL A 731 6.96 -12.48 -9.55
CA VAL A 731 7.34 -13.51 -10.53
C VAL A 731 8.82 -13.43 -10.86
N SER A 732 9.47 -14.59 -11.04
CA SER A 732 10.83 -14.63 -11.58
C SER A 732 10.81 -14.48 -13.10
N VAL A 733 11.72 -13.65 -13.58
CA VAL A 733 11.92 -13.38 -15.01
C VAL A 733 13.38 -13.54 -15.39
N THR A 734 13.63 -13.89 -16.63
CA THR A 734 14.97 -13.90 -17.23
C THR A 734 15.08 -12.75 -18.20
N GLY A 735 16.05 -11.86 -17.99
CA GLY A 735 16.31 -10.71 -18.88
C GLY A 735 17.04 -11.11 -20.17
N GLY A 736 16.68 -10.42 -21.26
CA GLY A 736 17.44 -10.42 -22.48
C GLY A 736 18.62 -9.44 -22.43
N SER A 737 19.47 -9.47 -23.44
CA SER A 737 20.55 -8.50 -23.65
C SER A 737 20.08 -7.23 -24.39
N GLY A 738 18.78 -7.10 -24.65
CA GLY A 738 18.19 -5.99 -25.38
C GLY A 738 18.22 -4.66 -24.63
N PRO A 739 17.85 -3.56 -25.32
CA PRO A 739 17.96 -2.19 -24.79
C PRO A 739 17.01 -1.92 -23.62
N VAL A 740 15.98 -2.76 -23.42
CA VAL A 740 15.00 -2.65 -22.34
C VAL A 740 15.25 -3.66 -21.23
N GLY A 741 15.61 -4.91 -21.60
CA GLY A 741 15.81 -6.02 -20.68
C GLY A 741 17.20 -6.01 -20.01
N GLY A 742 18.20 -5.39 -20.64
CA GLY A 742 19.56 -5.33 -20.11
C GLY A 742 19.62 -4.67 -18.73
N GLY A 743 20.18 -5.40 -17.73
CA GLY A 743 20.31 -4.90 -16.36
C GLY A 743 19.00 -4.80 -15.58
N ALA A 744 17.88 -5.39 -16.05
CA ALA A 744 16.65 -5.49 -15.29
C ALA A 744 16.81 -6.41 -14.06
N LEU A 745 15.89 -6.31 -13.11
CA LEU A 745 15.82 -7.23 -11.96
C LEU A 745 15.44 -8.64 -12.43
N PRO A 746 15.86 -9.67 -11.69
CA PRO A 746 15.48 -11.06 -11.96
C PRO A 746 14.04 -11.37 -11.53
N ASP A 747 13.40 -10.43 -10.83
CA ASP A 747 12.02 -10.52 -10.36
C ASP A 747 11.21 -9.35 -10.89
N SER A 748 9.94 -9.60 -11.14
CA SER A 748 8.96 -8.60 -11.57
C SER A 748 7.66 -8.77 -10.80
N PHE A 749 6.70 -7.89 -11.05
CA PHE A 749 5.36 -7.95 -10.43
C PHE A 749 4.30 -8.17 -11.51
N VAL A 750 3.26 -8.92 -11.17
CA VAL A 750 2.09 -9.14 -12.02
C VAL A 750 0.80 -8.90 -11.24
N TYR A 751 -0.19 -8.40 -11.97
CA TYR A 751 -1.60 -8.35 -11.57
C TYR A 751 -2.45 -8.50 -12.83
N GLY A 752 -3.17 -9.62 -12.97
CA GLY A 752 -3.75 -10.02 -14.24
C GLY A 752 -2.67 -10.21 -15.33
N PRO A 753 -1.78 -11.22 -15.20
CA PRO A 753 -0.58 -11.37 -16.01
C PRO A 753 -0.87 -11.58 -17.50
N PHE A 754 0.04 -11.12 -18.34
CA PHE A 754 0.04 -11.35 -19.78
C PHE A 754 1.38 -11.91 -20.25
N TRP A 755 1.35 -12.63 -21.38
CA TRP A 755 2.56 -12.99 -22.12
C TRP A 755 2.29 -12.91 -23.62
N PHE A 756 3.32 -12.99 -24.43
CA PHE A 756 3.24 -12.81 -25.86
C PHE A 756 3.75 -14.06 -26.59
N THR A 757 2.96 -14.50 -27.59
CA THR A 757 3.26 -15.62 -28.48
C THR A 757 3.18 -15.17 -29.94
N ASP A 758 3.46 -16.05 -30.88
CA ASP A 758 3.37 -15.79 -32.33
C ASP A 758 4.13 -14.51 -32.71
N LEU A 759 5.41 -14.45 -32.25
CA LEU A 759 6.24 -13.27 -32.41
C LEU A 759 6.73 -13.16 -33.86
N GLY A 760 6.47 -12.02 -34.49
CA GLY A 760 6.99 -11.69 -35.81
C GLY A 760 8.51 -11.50 -35.82
N SER A 761 9.10 -11.53 -36.99
CA SER A 761 10.58 -11.45 -37.15
C SER A 761 11.21 -10.13 -36.69
N SER A 762 10.43 -9.05 -36.58
CA SER A 762 10.89 -7.75 -36.08
C SER A 762 10.76 -7.60 -34.55
N VAL A 763 10.23 -8.62 -33.87
CA VAL A 763 9.97 -8.59 -32.43
C VAL A 763 11.12 -9.24 -31.67
N GLN A 764 11.67 -8.51 -30.71
CA GLN A 764 12.71 -8.96 -29.79
C GLN A 764 12.09 -9.25 -28.42
N VAL A 765 12.56 -10.32 -27.79
CA VAL A 765 12.16 -10.64 -26.42
C VAL A 765 13.11 -9.97 -25.44
N GLU A 766 12.61 -9.05 -24.67
CA GLU A 766 13.37 -8.30 -23.65
C GLU A 766 13.40 -9.03 -22.30
N GLN A 767 12.29 -9.70 -21.94
CA GLN A 767 12.20 -10.59 -20.78
C GLN A 767 11.28 -11.77 -21.05
N ARG A 768 11.57 -12.88 -20.40
CA ARG A 768 10.72 -14.07 -20.33
C ARG A 768 10.35 -14.38 -18.90
N TYR A 769 9.17 -14.90 -18.66
CA TYR A 769 8.91 -15.62 -17.42
C TYR A 769 9.90 -16.77 -17.26
N ALA A 770 10.37 -17.02 -16.03
CA ALA A 770 11.31 -18.10 -15.78
C ALA A 770 10.72 -19.45 -16.19
N SER A 771 11.57 -20.42 -16.56
CA SER A 771 11.15 -21.79 -16.83
C SER A 771 10.72 -22.48 -15.51
N GLY A 772 9.77 -23.40 -15.59
CA GLY A 772 9.12 -24.00 -14.45
C GLY A 772 7.98 -23.11 -13.91
N ASN A 773 7.72 -23.08 -12.60
CA ASN A 773 6.75 -22.17 -12.01
C ASN A 773 7.40 -20.78 -11.81
N PRO A 774 7.01 -19.75 -12.58
CA PRO A 774 7.57 -18.41 -12.40
C PRO A 774 7.07 -17.69 -11.15
N LEU A 775 5.95 -18.13 -10.55
CA LEU A 775 5.41 -17.48 -9.34
C LEU A 775 6.37 -17.69 -8.16
N VAL A 776 6.89 -16.61 -7.63
CA VAL A 776 7.78 -16.59 -6.45
C VAL A 776 6.98 -16.48 -5.16
N ALA A 777 6.04 -15.56 -5.16
CA ALA A 777 5.17 -15.27 -4.03
C ALA A 777 3.89 -14.62 -4.52
N GLY A 778 2.77 -15.06 -4.00
CA GLY A 778 1.47 -14.51 -4.36
C GLY A 778 0.45 -15.59 -4.65
N HIS A 779 -0.53 -15.23 -5.46
CA HIS A 779 -1.67 -16.08 -5.78
C HIS A 779 -1.91 -16.04 -7.29
N TRP A 780 -1.65 -17.15 -7.98
CA TRP A 780 -1.88 -17.28 -9.42
C TRP A 780 -2.30 -18.71 -9.75
N ARG A 781 -3.59 -18.89 -9.95
CA ARG A 781 -4.21 -20.19 -10.30
C ARG A 781 -4.45 -20.30 -11.79
N THR A 782 -4.85 -21.47 -12.22
CA THR A 782 -5.46 -21.67 -13.55
C THR A 782 -6.95 -21.33 -13.48
N ARG A 783 -7.55 -20.99 -14.63
CA ARG A 783 -9.00 -20.99 -14.80
C ARG A 783 -9.56 -22.41 -14.68
N ASP A 784 -10.86 -22.55 -14.58
CA ASP A 784 -11.54 -23.85 -14.48
C ASP A 784 -11.28 -24.78 -15.70
N ASP A 785 -10.97 -24.18 -16.85
CA ASP A 785 -10.60 -24.91 -18.07
C ASP A 785 -9.11 -25.34 -18.10
N GLY A 786 -8.35 -25.08 -17.04
CA GLY A 786 -6.94 -25.42 -16.91
C GLY A 786 -5.99 -24.42 -17.59
N THR A 787 -6.49 -23.31 -18.15
CA THR A 787 -5.67 -22.31 -18.85
C THR A 787 -5.30 -21.12 -17.95
N GLY A 788 -4.42 -20.24 -18.43
CA GLY A 788 -4.09 -18.97 -17.79
C GLY A 788 -3.22 -19.07 -16.54
N GLY A 789 -2.70 -20.24 -16.22
CA GLY A 789 -1.88 -20.47 -15.05
C GLY A 789 -0.41 -20.12 -15.22
N PRO A 790 0.37 -20.09 -14.11
CA PRO A 790 1.80 -19.74 -14.17
C PRO A 790 2.64 -20.73 -14.98
N LEU A 791 2.28 -22.02 -15.03
CA LEU A 791 2.99 -23.01 -15.84
C LEU A 791 2.82 -22.79 -17.35
N GLU A 792 1.69 -22.24 -17.78
CA GLU A 792 1.50 -21.85 -19.18
C GLU A 792 2.33 -20.62 -19.56
N ALA A 793 2.52 -19.70 -18.64
CA ALA A 793 3.37 -18.53 -18.82
C ALA A 793 4.89 -18.88 -18.80
N ALA A 794 5.25 -20.02 -18.25
CA ALA A 794 6.66 -20.43 -18.08
C ALA A 794 7.44 -20.41 -19.40
N GLY A 795 8.55 -19.69 -19.43
CA GLY A 795 9.39 -19.50 -20.63
C GLY A 795 8.79 -18.60 -21.70
N GLN A 796 7.58 -18.12 -21.57
CA GLN A 796 6.94 -17.22 -22.51
C GLN A 796 7.47 -15.79 -22.40
N ALA A 797 7.34 -15.00 -23.47
CA ALA A 797 7.78 -13.63 -23.50
C ALA A 797 6.91 -12.75 -22.58
N ALA A 798 7.56 -12.16 -21.56
CA ALA A 798 6.92 -11.26 -20.60
C ALA A 798 7.00 -9.79 -21.05
N VAL A 799 8.11 -9.41 -21.70
CA VAL A 799 8.29 -8.08 -22.27
C VAL A 799 8.90 -8.23 -23.66
N VAL A 800 8.34 -7.53 -24.63
CA VAL A 800 8.82 -7.55 -26.03
C VAL A 800 9.00 -6.12 -26.55
N SER A 801 9.92 -5.96 -27.48
CA SER A 801 10.15 -4.71 -28.19
C SER A 801 10.30 -4.95 -29.70
N GLY A 802 10.10 -3.91 -30.50
CA GLY A 802 10.29 -4.04 -31.95
C GLY A 802 9.96 -2.76 -32.70
N THR A 803 10.16 -2.80 -34.00
CA THR A 803 9.68 -1.75 -34.91
C THR A 803 8.29 -2.10 -35.36
N SER A 804 7.35 -1.20 -35.15
CA SER A 804 5.95 -1.40 -35.52
C SER A 804 5.78 -1.40 -37.04
N GLY A 805 4.75 -2.09 -37.54
CA GLY A 805 4.36 -2.04 -38.96
C GLY A 805 4.06 -0.61 -39.45
N LEU A 806 3.87 0.34 -38.53
CA LEU A 806 3.65 1.76 -38.83
C LEU A 806 4.95 2.58 -38.91
N GLY A 807 6.10 2.01 -38.53
CA GLY A 807 7.43 2.63 -38.62
C GLY A 807 8.06 3.08 -37.30
N GLY A 808 7.27 3.40 -36.27
CA GLY A 808 7.76 3.75 -34.92
C GLY A 808 8.16 2.51 -34.11
N ARG A 809 8.85 2.72 -33.00
CA ARG A 809 9.25 1.65 -32.06
C ARG A 809 8.19 1.40 -31.02
N ALA A 810 8.00 0.14 -30.63
CA ALA A 810 7.05 -0.25 -29.60
C ALA A 810 7.69 -1.16 -28.56
N VAL A 811 7.24 -1.03 -27.30
CA VAL A 811 7.56 -1.92 -26.19
C VAL A 811 6.24 -2.34 -25.52
N LEU A 812 6.07 -3.65 -25.32
CA LEU A 812 4.87 -4.21 -24.69
C LEU A 812 5.27 -4.91 -23.39
N PHE A 813 4.65 -4.52 -22.28
CA PHE A 813 4.82 -5.15 -20.96
C PHE A 813 3.62 -6.06 -20.65
N GLY A 814 3.89 -7.33 -20.38
CA GLY A 814 2.93 -8.27 -19.80
C GLY A 814 2.98 -8.32 -18.27
N THR A 815 3.90 -7.56 -17.66
CA THR A 815 4.10 -7.37 -16.23
C THR A 815 3.67 -5.97 -15.79
N GLU A 816 3.66 -5.73 -14.46
CA GLU A 816 3.16 -4.51 -13.82
C GLU A 816 4.28 -3.70 -13.14
N PRO A 817 5.23 -3.12 -13.89
CA PRO A 817 6.44 -2.52 -13.32
C PRO A 817 6.22 -1.21 -12.55
N LEU A 818 5.04 -0.59 -12.64
CA LEU A 818 4.70 0.68 -11.96
C LEU A 818 3.53 0.54 -10.98
N PHE A 819 3.03 -0.68 -10.75
CA PHE A 819 1.82 -0.96 -9.97
C PHE A 819 1.81 -0.27 -8.61
N ARG A 820 0.80 0.57 -8.36
CA ARG A 820 0.58 1.31 -7.10
C ARG A 820 1.81 2.02 -6.55
N ASP A 821 2.68 2.50 -7.43
CA ASP A 821 3.95 3.17 -7.05
C ASP A 821 4.90 2.27 -6.21
N HIS A 822 4.67 0.94 -6.17
CA HIS A 822 5.36 0.01 -5.28
C HIS A 822 6.67 -0.57 -5.84
N PRO A 823 6.75 -1.17 -7.07
CA PRO A 823 7.95 -1.89 -7.53
C PRO A 823 9.08 -0.95 -7.96
N LYS A 824 9.63 -0.16 -7.04
CA LYS A 824 10.60 0.93 -7.30
C LYS A 824 11.84 0.50 -8.10
N GLY A 825 12.26 -0.76 -7.95
CA GLY A 825 13.41 -1.31 -8.68
C GLY A 825 13.15 -1.57 -10.17
N LEU A 826 11.87 -1.60 -10.60
CA LEU A 826 11.49 -1.82 -12.00
C LEU A 826 11.39 -0.52 -12.80
N TYR A 827 11.42 0.63 -12.18
CA TYR A 827 11.27 1.94 -12.81
C TYR A 827 12.34 2.22 -13.88
N SER A 828 13.59 1.80 -13.62
CA SER A 828 14.68 1.96 -14.59
C SER A 828 14.43 1.18 -15.88
N GLN A 829 13.75 0.04 -15.84
CA GLN A 829 13.38 -0.73 -17.02
C GLN A 829 12.33 0.02 -17.87
N VAL A 830 11.32 0.60 -17.22
CA VAL A 830 10.32 1.43 -17.90
C VAL A 830 10.98 2.65 -18.55
N ALA A 831 11.89 3.31 -17.85
CA ALA A 831 12.61 4.46 -18.41
C ALA A 831 13.47 4.06 -19.62
N ARG A 832 14.14 2.90 -19.58
CA ARG A 832 14.87 2.38 -20.75
C ARG A 832 13.93 2.13 -21.92
N ALA A 833 12.73 1.60 -21.66
CA ALA A 833 11.71 1.43 -22.69
C ALA A 833 11.27 2.77 -23.30
N VAL A 834 11.03 3.79 -22.46
CA VAL A 834 10.69 5.15 -22.90
C VAL A 834 11.80 5.74 -23.77
N TYR A 835 13.05 5.72 -23.30
CA TYR A 835 14.16 6.30 -24.06
C TYR A 835 14.40 5.54 -25.37
N TRP A 836 14.30 4.21 -25.36
CA TRP A 836 14.52 3.43 -26.57
C TRP A 836 13.40 3.61 -27.60
N ALA A 837 12.15 3.52 -27.16
CA ALA A 837 11.00 3.65 -28.06
C ALA A 837 10.90 5.07 -28.67
N ALA A 838 11.21 6.10 -27.88
CA ALA A 838 11.19 7.49 -28.32
C ALA A 838 12.47 7.94 -29.05
N SER A 839 13.44 7.05 -29.30
CA SER A 839 14.63 7.34 -30.11
C SER A 839 14.35 7.02 -31.59
N LYS A 840 14.88 7.83 -32.49
CA LYS A 840 14.80 7.57 -33.94
C LYS A 840 15.79 6.51 -34.38
#